data_b513dd68a4a88e58a1d63d48eee91ece
#
_entry.id   b513dd68a4a88e58a1d63d48eee91ece
#
_cell.length_a   1.000
_cell.length_b   1.000
_cell.length_c   1.000
_cell.angle_alpha   90.00
_cell.angle_beta   90.00
_cell.angle_gamma   90.00
#
_symmetry.space_group_name_H-M   'P 1'
#
loop_
_entity.id
_entity.type
_entity.pdbx_description
1 polymer ?
#
loop_
_entity_poly.entity_id
_entity_poly.type
_entity_poly.pdbx_seq_one_letter_code
_entity_poly.pdbx_strand_id
1 'polypeptide(L)'
;MLKKAIVSIIFFIFISKSSLLFSKDIPIIVIAPSKKPQSASTVGTSVVVLDEEFLKNSNEYFLGDVLSGGTTSANFFQNGGHGSTSAIQLRGLPKRYSTVYIDGVKMSDPSSVSGDFDFNHILTSQISRVEILKGNQSSVYGSGAIGGTINITTRKGKPGTQKNTMINTGSHGTVNYSASFSGSDEINNFYVGFERFQTEGMSAMTHNDEKDGYKNNSLVANYSRELPNNFKIKSNLRLSDTYKQYDKEVDTATATHNEEEDSLQSSANLTLEYNLNEKFNNEVSLAQTYIKRIYNAAPGSGNTVKDNYYGERYNYGYKGNYNFDLDNSIIFGIEREDDQIGYNANMTGKKVESCYTTSTYFDYQKRFTENIFATFGSRFDDNSAAGNEEAHRATFAYLFDNKSTKIKSSYGTGFRFPSLYEMYYVYAANSNSLPFVKAENSKSFDIGFEKNFIDYGLSLDLTYFNIEYENVLEGWKTNNSSGANYTTQNADGIVKSQGLELMSGLKVSNNLNLNLNYTYTSTYDGAEQDDPNKNQNYTNAQMVRVPRNIINLQTSYQSTNDENLSFILNSKWSDMARDYGNGNRTYQDERIDDYFVNDLSINYKLWDSYNLFFNITNIFDEKYETVRDYSQLDRSFNIGLKSIY
;
A
#
# COMPACT_ATOMS: atom_id res chain seq x y z
N MET A 1 29.26 4.65 20.64
CA MET A 1 29.80 3.32 20.96
C MET A 1 28.70 2.27 21.22
N LEU A 2 27.58 2.61 21.79
CA LEU A 2 26.47 1.67 22.01
C LEU A 2 25.81 1.19 20.69
N LYS A 3 25.71 2.05 19.67
CA LYS A 3 25.14 1.71 18.33
C LYS A 3 25.93 0.62 17.58
N LYS A 4 27.24 0.46 17.84
CA LYS A 4 28.08 -0.62 17.24
C LYS A 4 28.01 -1.94 18.01
N ALA A 5 27.60 -1.93 19.27
CA ALA A 5 27.50 -3.14 20.09
C ALA A 5 26.23 -3.96 19.77
N ILE A 6 25.14 -3.30 19.37
CA ILE A 6 23.86 -3.98 19.07
C ILE A 6 23.95 -4.80 17.78
N VAL A 7 24.67 -4.33 16.77
CA VAL A 7 24.91 -5.07 15.51
C VAL A 7 25.78 -6.32 15.74
N SER A 8 26.66 -6.32 16.75
CA SER A 8 27.53 -7.46 17.08
C SER A 8 26.83 -8.53 17.93
N ILE A 9 25.78 -8.20 18.67
CA ILE A 9 25.06 -9.16 19.53
C ILE A 9 24.13 -10.06 18.70
N ILE A 10 23.64 -9.59 17.55
CA ILE A 10 22.76 -10.36 16.66
C ILE A 10 23.52 -11.53 15.97
N PHE A 11 24.84 -11.48 15.90
CA PHE A 11 25.65 -12.51 15.21
C PHE A 11 26.08 -13.72 16.08
N PHE A 12 25.78 -13.73 17.39
CA PHE A 12 26.33 -14.74 18.32
C PHE A 12 25.31 -15.72 18.95
N ILE A 13 24.05 -15.74 18.53
CA ILE A 13 23.07 -16.74 19.03
C ILE A 13 22.85 -17.83 17.96
N PHE A 14 23.87 -18.57 17.64
CA PHE A 14 23.74 -19.81 16.89
C PHE A 14 24.46 -20.93 17.63
N ILE A 15 23.73 -21.89 18.10
CA ILE A 15 23.98 -23.33 18.25
C ILE A 15 23.24 -23.87 19.50
N SER A 16 22.03 -24.36 19.30
CA SER A 16 21.55 -25.52 20.05
C SER A 16 20.54 -26.29 19.17
N LYS A 17 20.87 -27.54 18.87
CA LYS A 17 20.02 -28.43 18.09
C LYS A 17 18.80 -28.84 18.90
N SER A 18 17.61 -28.47 18.44
CA SER A 18 16.37 -29.14 18.81
C SER A 18 15.71 -29.70 17.57
N SER A 19 15.49 -31.02 17.54
CA SER A 19 14.74 -31.68 16.47
C SER A 19 13.26 -31.33 16.60
N LEU A 20 12.73 -30.57 15.65
CA LEU A 20 11.32 -30.18 15.58
C LEU A 20 10.61 -31.00 14.50
N LEU A 21 9.48 -31.64 14.88
CA LEU A 21 8.54 -32.24 13.95
C LEU A 21 7.77 -31.14 13.24
N PHE A 22 7.95 -31.01 11.91
CA PHE A 22 7.24 -30.05 11.09
C PHE A 22 5.90 -30.60 10.59
N SER A 23 4.87 -29.77 10.72
CA SER A 23 3.62 -29.92 10.00
C SER A 23 3.88 -29.79 8.49
N LYS A 24 3.16 -30.55 7.68
CA LYS A 24 3.17 -30.45 6.23
C LYS A 24 2.75 -29.05 5.83
N ASP A 25 3.67 -28.26 5.25
CA ASP A 25 3.37 -26.88 4.85
C ASP A 25 2.18 -26.84 3.89
N ILE A 26 1.12 -26.14 4.28
CA ILE A 26 0.03 -25.80 3.37
C ILE A 26 0.60 -24.77 2.38
N PRO A 27 0.53 -25.01 1.06
CA PRO A 27 1.09 -24.07 0.10
C PRO A 27 0.39 -22.71 0.21
N ILE A 28 1.18 -21.62 0.32
CA ILE A 28 0.65 -20.27 0.28
C ILE A 28 0.08 -20.03 -1.10
N ILE A 29 -1.23 -19.78 -1.19
CA ILE A 29 -1.91 -19.43 -2.43
C ILE A 29 -1.91 -17.92 -2.56
N VAL A 30 -1.52 -17.42 -3.73
CA VAL A 30 -1.54 -15.99 -4.10
C VAL A 30 -2.44 -15.78 -5.32
N ILE A 31 -3.10 -14.65 -5.39
CA ILE A 31 -4.04 -14.30 -6.46
C ILE A 31 -3.49 -13.15 -7.30
N ALA A 32 -2.88 -12.17 -6.65
CA ALA A 32 -2.43 -10.94 -7.28
C ALA A 32 -1.53 -11.13 -8.51
N PRO A 33 -0.57 -12.07 -8.59
CA PRO A 33 0.36 -12.14 -9.72
C PRO A 33 -0.28 -12.26 -11.10
N SER A 34 -1.47 -12.86 -11.19
CA SER A 34 -2.18 -13.06 -12.47
C SER A 34 -3.70 -12.92 -12.36
N LYS A 35 -4.20 -12.31 -11.29
CA LYS A 35 -5.65 -12.26 -10.98
C LYS A 35 -6.30 -13.66 -10.93
N LYS A 36 -5.51 -14.70 -10.58
CA LYS A 36 -5.91 -16.11 -10.48
C LYS A 36 -5.19 -16.78 -9.30
N PRO A 37 -5.87 -17.67 -8.52
CA PRO A 37 -5.22 -18.43 -7.46
C PRO A 37 -4.09 -19.32 -8.01
N GLN A 38 -2.90 -19.21 -7.42
CA GLN A 38 -1.73 -20.03 -7.74
C GLN A 38 -0.83 -20.20 -6.51
N SER A 39 0.01 -21.22 -6.49
CA SER A 39 0.95 -21.41 -5.40
C SER A 39 2.06 -20.35 -5.46
N ALA A 40 2.39 -19.73 -4.34
CA ALA A 40 3.51 -18.78 -4.25
C ALA A 40 4.84 -19.41 -4.68
N SER A 41 5.02 -20.73 -4.52
CA SER A 41 6.22 -21.45 -4.96
C SER A 41 6.42 -21.45 -6.48
N THR A 42 5.35 -21.29 -7.28
CA THR A 42 5.41 -21.29 -8.74
C THR A 42 5.54 -19.89 -9.35
N VAL A 43 5.49 -18.84 -8.50
CA VAL A 43 5.51 -17.45 -8.95
C VAL A 43 6.95 -16.95 -9.09
N GLY A 44 7.29 -16.39 -10.26
CA GLY A 44 8.59 -15.78 -10.54
C GLY A 44 8.72 -14.32 -10.07
N THR A 45 7.63 -13.65 -9.81
CA THR A 45 7.60 -12.27 -9.30
C THR A 45 7.77 -12.24 -7.77
N SER A 46 8.42 -11.19 -7.23
CA SER A 46 8.48 -10.96 -5.78
C SER A 46 7.09 -10.61 -5.25
N VAL A 47 6.58 -11.44 -4.34
CA VAL A 47 5.27 -11.28 -3.69
C VAL A 47 5.41 -11.43 -2.19
N VAL A 48 4.79 -10.52 -1.45
CA VAL A 48 4.65 -10.60 0.02
C VAL A 48 3.19 -10.79 0.36
N VAL A 49 2.92 -11.67 1.30
CA VAL A 49 1.58 -11.95 1.81
C VAL A 49 1.53 -11.66 3.29
N LEU A 50 0.67 -10.72 3.69
CA LEU A 50 0.29 -10.49 5.07
C LEU A 50 -1.10 -11.13 5.25
N ASP A 51 -1.15 -12.21 5.99
CA ASP A 51 -2.37 -12.99 6.21
C ASP A 51 -3.18 -12.49 7.42
N GLU A 52 -4.32 -13.12 7.67
CA GLU A 52 -5.22 -12.73 8.76
C GLU A 52 -4.56 -12.84 10.14
N GLU A 53 -3.66 -13.81 10.33
CA GLU A 53 -2.96 -14.01 11.60
C GLU A 53 -1.96 -12.87 11.84
N PHE A 54 -1.17 -12.52 10.83
CA PHE A 54 -0.25 -11.39 10.89
C PHE A 54 -1.00 -10.07 11.19
N LEU A 55 -2.09 -9.81 10.46
CA LEU A 55 -2.90 -8.59 10.64
C LEU A 55 -3.56 -8.51 12.03
N LYS A 56 -4.02 -9.61 12.58
CA LYS A 56 -4.58 -9.66 13.94
C LYS A 56 -3.54 -9.37 15.01
N ASN A 57 -2.33 -9.86 14.81
CA ASN A 57 -1.24 -9.77 15.76
C ASN A 57 -0.55 -8.39 15.73
N SER A 58 -0.68 -7.63 14.64
CA SER A 58 -0.10 -6.29 14.55
C SER A 58 -0.71 -5.31 15.56
N ASN A 59 -2.01 -5.47 15.86
CA ASN A 59 -2.79 -4.57 16.73
C ASN A 59 -2.77 -3.08 16.33
N GLU A 60 -2.32 -2.78 15.10
CA GLU A 60 -2.31 -1.43 14.54
C GLU A 60 -3.71 -1.04 14.07
N TYR A 61 -4.07 0.23 14.24
CA TYR A 61 -5.36 0.77 13.79
C TYR A 61 -5.43 0.85 12.27
N PHE A 62 -4.36 1.32 11.64
CA PHE A 62 -4.32 1.61 10.20
C PHE A 62 -3.41 0.66 9.44
N LEU A 63 -3.85 0.33 8.24
CA LEU A 63 -3.10 -0.59 7.38
C LEU A 63 -1.72 -0.05 6.97
N GLY A 64 -1.58 1.27 6.84
CA GLY A 64 -0.29 1.91 6.52
C GLY A 64 0.81 1.54 7.51
N ASP A 65 0.51 1.58 8.82
CA ASP A 65 1.44 1.22 9.89
C ASP A 65 1.82 -0.26 9.82
N VAL A 66 0.83 -1.14 9.57
CA VAL A 66 1.08 -2.59 9.39
C VAL A 66 2.02 -2.85 8.23
N LEU A 67 1.83 -2.18 7.09
CA LEU A 67 2.65 -2.36 5.89
C LEU A 67 4.09 -1.88 6.12
N SER A 68 4.27 -0.82 6.90
CA SER A 68 5.59 -0.29 7.25
C SER A 68 6.49 -1.29 7.97
N GLY A 69 5.92 -2.12 8.86
CA GLY A 69 6.64 -3.14 9.62
C GLY A 69 6.63 -4.53 8.97
N GLY A 70 5.58 -4.85 8.24
CA GLY A 70 5.27 -6.20 7.77
C GLY A 70 5.98 -6.62 6.49
N THR A 71 6.64 -5.72 5.76
CA THR A 71 7.27 -6.05 4.48
C THR A 71 8.56 -5.27 4.24
N THR A 72 9.41 -5.79 3.34
CA THR A 72 10.57 -5.07 2.81
C THR A 72 10.17 -4.03 1.79
N SER A 73 10.96 -2.98 1.65
CA SER A 73 10.83 -1.93 0.61
C SER A 73 9.47 -1.22 0.56
N ALA A 74 8.69 -1.27 1.62
CA ALA A 74 7.51 -0.43 1.79
C ALA A 74 7.84 0.65 2.83
N ASN A 75 8.23 1.82 2.37
CA ASN A 75 8.47 2.97 3.22
C ASN A 75 7.17 3.75 3.38
N PHE A 76 6.60 3.69 4.59
CA PHE A 76 5.43 4.47 4.95
C PHE A 76 5.86 5.76 5.63
N PHE A 77 5.29 6.87 5.21
CA PHE A 77 5.47 8.16 5.84
C PHE A 77 4.14 8.94 5.89
N GLN A 78 4.01 9.81 6.86
CA GLN A 78 2.80 10.61 7.09
C GLN A 78 3.12 11.98 7.69
N ASN A 79 2.23 12.94 7.47
CA ASN A 79 2.36 14.33 7.90
C ASN A 79 1.66 14.52 9.26
N GLY A 80 2.13 13.85 10.33
CA GLY A 80 1.56 13.98 11.64
C GLY A 80 0.97 12.69 12.22
N GLY A 81 0.00 12.80 13.10
CA GLY A 81 -0.66 11.70 13.79
C GLY A 81 -1.67 10.93 12.93
N HIS A 82 -2.58 10.20 13.59
CA HIS A 82 -3.61 9.41 12.91
C HIS A 82 -4.50 10.26 12.00
N GLY A 83 -4.77 9.77 10.78
CA GLY A 83 -5.60 10.46 9.80
C GLY A 83 -4.87 11.48 8.93
N SER A 84 -3.62 11.84 9.24
CA SER A 84 -2.82 12.75 8.42
C SER A 84 -2.53 12.16 7.04
N THR A 85 -2.25 13.03 6.06
CA THR A 85 -1.90 12.56 4.71
C THR A 85 -0.71 11.62 4.74
N SER A 86 -0.85 10.47 4.10
CA SER A 86 0.16 9.41 4.12
C SER A 86 0.52 8.91 2.73
N ALA A 87 1.63 8.21 2.66
CA ALA A 87 2.08 7.55 1.45
C ALA A 87 2.87 6.28 1.74
N ILE A 88 2.82 5.34 0.80
CA ILE A 88 3.71 4.19 0.75
C ILE A 88 4.54 4.29 -0.51
N GLN A 89 5.86 4.28 -0.34
CA GLN A 89 6.83 4.14 -1.41
C GLN A 89 7.25 2.68 -1.51
N LEU A 90 6.97 2.03 -2.63
CA LEU A 90 7.51 0.70 -2.91
C LEU A 90 8.86 0.85 -3.61
N ARG A 91 9.91 0.23 -3.04
CA ARG A 91 11.28 0.28 -3.60
C ARG A 91 11.79 1.71 -3.86
N GLY A 92 11.43 2.63 -2.98
CA GLY A 92 11.81 4.05 -3.07
C GLY A 92 11.13 4.86 -4.16
N LEU A 93 10.15 4.31 -4.88
CA LEU A 93 9.40 5.03 -5.90
C LEU A 93 8.26 5.85 -5.27
N PRO A 94 7.95 7.06 -5.78
CA PRO A 94 6.80 7.84 -5.35
C PRO A 94 5.48 7.05 -5.34
N LYS A 95 4.56 7.41 -4.43
CA LYS A 95 3.27 6.72 -4.23
C LYS A 95 2.44 6.57 -5.51
N ARG A 96 2.56 7.50 -6.48
CA ARG A 96 1.86 7.47 -7.77
C ARG A 96 2.22 6.28 -8.66
N TYR A 97 3.31 5.57 -8.36
CA TYR A 97 3.76 4.40 -9.10
C TYR A 97 3.35 3.07 -8.45
N SER A 98 2.47 3.12 -7.46
CA SER A 98 1.91 1.96 -6.80
C SER A 98 0.39 1.99 -6.87
N THR A 99 -0.21 0.97 -7.48
CA THR A 99 -1.66 0.86 -7.55
C THR A 99 -2.21 0.07 -6.36
N VAL A 100 -3.33 0.51 -5.83
CA VAL A 100 -4.02 -0.13 -4.70
C VAL A 100 -5.36 -0.67 -5.16
N TYR A 101 -5.62 -1.93 -4.82
CA TYR A 101 -6.90 -2.59 -5.05
C TYR A 101 -7.49 -3.08 -3.73
N ILE A 102 -8.78 -2.86 -3.54
CA ILE A 102 -9.55 -3.44 -2.43
C ILE A 102 -10.65 -4.31 -3.03
N ASP A 103 -10.63 -5.61 -2.74
CA ASP A 103 -11.55 -6.61 -3.30
C ASP A 103 -11.69 -6.54 -4.84
N GLY A 104 -10.57 -6.26 -5.52
CA GLY A 104 -10.50 -6.14 -6.97
C GLY A 104 -10.88 -4.78 -7.56
N VAL A 105 -11.31 -3.83 -6.74
CA VAL A 105 -11.62 -2.45 -7.15
C VAL A 105 -10.37 -1.57 -7.03
N LYS A 106 -10.01 -0.86 -8.10
CA LYS A 106 -8.90 0.10 -8.12
C LYS A 106 -9.26 1.35 -7.30
N MET A 107 -8.45 1.66 -6.30
CA MET A 107 -8.73 2.69 -5.29
C MET A 107 -7.97 4.00 -5.50
N SER A 108 -7.09 4.10 -6.49
CA SER A 108 -6.42 5.38 -6.80
C SER A 108 -7.46 6.46 -7.09
N ASP A 109 -7.27 7.63 -6.45
CA ASP A 109 -8.19 8.77 -6.57
C ASP A 109 -7.97 9.51 -7.88
N PRO A 110 -8.93 9.49 -8.83
CA PRO A 110 -8.79 10.22 -10.09
C PRO A 110 -8.64 11.73 -9.91
N SER A 111 -9.15 12.29 -8.79
CA SER A 111 -9.11 13.73 -8.50
C SER A 111 -7.88 14.16 -7.70
N SER A 112 -7.00 13.22 -7.30
CA SER A 112 -5.72 13.58 -6.70
C SER A 112 -4.75 14.08 -7.75
N VAL A 113 -3.71 14.82 -7.32
CA VAL A 113 -2.76 15.44 -8.24
C VAL A 113 -2.13 14.42 -9.20
N SER A 114 -1.78 13.24 -8.71
CA SER A 114 -1.10 12.21 -9.50
C SER A 114 -1.81 10.87 -9.51
N GLY A 115 -3.11 10.84 -9.21
CA GLY A 115 -3.91 9.61 -9.23
C GLY A 115 -3.51 8.60 -8.16
N ASP A 116 -2.97 9.07 -7.04
CA ASP A 116 -2.47 8.24 -5.94
C ASP A 116 -3.54 7.85 -4.92
N PHE A 117 -3.16 7.05 -3.92
CA PHE A 117 -4.04 6.56 -2.85
C PHE A 117 -3.51 6.98 -1.48
N ASP A 118 -4.42 7.38 -0.58
CA ASP A 118 -4.12 7.70 0.82
C ASP A 118 -4.51 6.53 1.73
N PHE A 119 -3.52 5.97 2.45
CA PHE A 119 -3.70 4.80 3.30
C PHE A 119 -4.32 5.10 4.67
N ASN A 120 -4.44 6.36 5.06
CA ASN A 120 -4.91 6.77 6.40
C ASN A 120 -6.40 6.52 6.66
N HIS A 121 -7.12 6.03 5.66
CA HIS A 121 -8.55 5.76 5.80
C HIS A 121 -8.87 4.26 5.82
N ILE A 122 -7.85 3.37 5.85
CA ILE A 122 -8.05 1.92 5.89
C ILE A 122 -7.80 1.39 7.30
N LEU A 123 -8.88 0.99 7.96
CA LEU A 123 -8.83 0.37 9.29
C LEU A 123 -8.50 -1.12 9.16
N THR A 124 -7.51 -1.58 9.93
CA THR A 124 -6.94 -2.94 9.83
C THR A 124 -7.93 -4.03 10.23
N SER A 125 -8.86 -3.77 11.15
CA SER A 125 -9.80 -4.77 11.66
C SER A 125 -10.70 -5.40 10.60
N GLN A 126 -10.96 -4.68 9.51
CA GLN A 126 -11.84 -5.12 8.41
C GLN A 126 -11.09 -5.90 7.32
N ILE A 127 -9.76 -6.00 7.41
CA ILE A 127 -8.90 -6.63 6.42
C ILE A 127 -8.61 -8.07 6.83
N SER A 128 -8.60 -8.98 5.87
CA SER A 128 -8.23 -10.38 6.07
C SER A 128 -6.89 -10.75 5.45
N ARG A 129 -6.45 -9.99 4.42
CA ARG A 129 -5.24 -10.34 3.67
C ARG A 129 -4.75 -9.15 2.87
N VAL A 130 -3.42 -9.03 2.75
CA VAL A 130 -2.77 -8.12 1.82
C VAL A 130 -1.73 -8.88 1.01
N GLU A 131 -1.77 -8.73 -0.32
CA GLU A 131 -0.75 -9.23 -1.25
C GLU A 131 -0.05 -8.03 -1.91
N ILE A 132 1.27 -7.95 -1.75
CA ILE A 132 2.09 -6.88 -2.32
C ILE A 132 2.95 -7.49 -3.40
N LEU A 133 2.71 -7.10 -4.64
CA LEU A 133 3.56 -7.42 -5.79
C LEU A 133 4.52 -6.27 -6.01
N LYS A 134 5.79 -6.56 -6.19
CA LYS A 134 6.84 -5.57 -6.38
C LYS A 134 7.38 -5.59 -7.80
N GLY A 135 7.89 -4.44 -8.27
CA GLY A 135 8.33 -4.23 -9.65
C GLY A 135 7.18 -4.01 -10.62
N ASN A 136 7.46 -3.91 -11.92
CA ASN A 136 6.45 -3.60 -12.93
C ASN A 136 5.34 -4.66 -13.01
N GLN A 137 4.12 -4.22 -12.78
CA GLN A 137 2.90 -5.02 -12.87
C GLN A 137 1.91 -4.48 -13.90
N SER A 138 2.32 -3.53 -14.73
CA SER A 138 1.43 -2.88 -15.72
C SER A 138 0.85 -3.86 -16.75
N SER A 139 1.52 -4.97 -17.05
CA SER A 139 0.98 -6.01 -17.94
C SER A 139 -0.30 -6.70 -17.44
N VAL A 140 -0.58 -6.61 -16.12
CA VAL A 140 -1.78 -7.17 -15.50
C VAL A 140 -2.72 -6.08 -14.98
N TYR A 141 -2.13 -5.00 -14.42
CA TYR A 141 -2.85 -3.98 -13.66
C TYR A 141 -2.95 -2.64 -14.37
N GLY A 142 -2.27 -2.47 -15.54
CA GLY A 142 -2.32 -1.24 -16.34
C GLY A 142 -1.54 -0.08 -15.75
N SER A 143 -1.99 1.12 -16.09
CA SER A 143 -1.35 2.38 -15.74
C SER A 143 -1.10 2.54 -14.24
N GLY A 144 0.11 3.00 -13.89
CA GLY A 144 0.53 3.34 -12.52
C GLY A 144 1.15 2.18 -11.72
N ALA A 145 1.16 0.95 -12.26
CA ALA A 145 1.71 -0.22 -11.58
C ALA A 145 3.22 -0.43 -11.84
N ILE A 146 4.00 0.64 -11.82
CA ILE A 146 5.46 0.66 -12.10
C ILE A 146 6.26 0.12 -10.90
N GLY A 147 5.98 0.59 -9.70
CA GLY A 147 6.65 0.16 -8.46
C GLY A 147 6.07 -1.14 -7.90
N GLY A 148 4.81 -1.38 -8.22
CA GLY A 148 4.10 -2.57 -7.76
C GLY A 148 2.61 -2.37 -7.58
N THR A 149 1.96 -3.39 -6.99
CA THR A 149 0.54 -3.34 -6.61
C THR A 149 0.34 -3.82 -5.19
N ILE A 150 -0.61 -3.20 -4.49
CA ILE A 150 -1.05 -3.59 -3.15
C ILE A 150 -2.49 -4.06 -3.27
N ASN A 151 -2.72 -5.36 -3.10
CA ASN A 151 -4.03 -5.98 -3.21
C ASN A 151 -4.54 -6.33 -1.82
N ILE A 152 -5.60 -5.66 -1.40
CA ILE A 152 -6.23 -5.76 -0.10
C ILE A 152 -7.50 -6.58 -0.25
N THR A 153 -7.65 -7.60 0.57
CA THR A 153 -8.87 -8.40 0.67
C THR A 153 -9.52 -8.14 2.01
N THR A 154 -10.77 -7.71 1.99
CA THR A 154 -11.56 -7.53 3.22
C THR A 154 -12.08 -8.86 3.76
N ARG A 155 -12.58 -8.86 4.99
CA ARG A 155 -13.07 -10.09 5.65
C ARG A 155 -14.26 -10.68 4.91
N LYS A 156 -14.35 -12.01 4.97
CA LYS A 156 -15.46 -12.83 4.44
C LYS A 156 -16.04 -13.69 5.54
N GLY A 157 -17.19 -14.27 5.31
CA GLY A 157 -17.80 -15.25 6.22
C GLY A 157 -16.95 -16.51 6.35
N LYS A 158 -16.89 -17.06 7.55
CA LYS A 158 -16.35 -18.40 7.84
C LYS A 158 -17.49 -19.38 8.07
N PRO A 159 -17.27 -20.69 7.94
CA PRO A 159 -18.32 -21.70 8.15
C PRO A 159 -19.09 -21.47 9.48
N GLY A 160 -20.40 -21.54 9.41
CA GLY A 160 -21.29 -21.17 10.50
C GLY A 160 -21.56 -19.65 10.57
N THR A 161 -21.95 -19.16 11.72
CA THR A 161 -22.24 -17.75 11.98
C THR A 161 -21.30 -17.20 13.04
N GLN A 162 -20.72 -16.04 12.82
CA GLN A 162 -19.81 -15.37 13.75
C GLN A 162 -20.28 -13.93 14.00
N LYS A 163 -20.13 -13.50 15.24
CA LYS A 163 -20.31 -12.12 15.70
C LYS A 163 -19.03 -11.68 16.37
N ASN A 164 -18.43 -10.61 15.86
CA ASN A 164 -17.21 -10.06 16.46
C ASN A 164 -17.48 -8.64 16.93
N THR A 165 -16.97 -8.30 18.09
CA THR A 165 -16.96 -6.92 18.58
C THR A 165 -15.59 -6.57 19.13
N MET A 166 -15.21 -5.32 19.03
CA MET A 166 -13.99 -4.78 19.63
C MET A 166 -14.30 -3.38 20.16
N ILE A 167 -13.76 -3.09 21.33
CA ILE A 167 -13.68 -1.75 21.88
C ILE A 167 -12.29 -1.54 22.43
N ASN A 168 -11.70 -0.40 22.12
CA ASN A 168 -10.46 0.02 22.77
C ASN A 168 -10.45 1.53 23.02
N THR A 169 -9.60 1.94 23.94
CA THR A 169 -9.36 3.35 24.29
C THR A 169 -7.87 3.56 24.56
N GLY A 170 -7.38 4.76 24.35
CA GLY A 170 -5.95 5.03 24.46
C GLY A 170 -5.60 6.50 24.63
N SER A 171 -4.31 6.78 24.50
CA SER A 171 -3.74 8.13 24.52
C SER A 171 -4.42 9.05 23.51
N HIS A 172 -4.24 10.36 23.65
CA HIS A 172 -4.78 11.39 22.77
C HIS A 172 -6.33 11.35 22.65
N GLY A 173 -7.04 10.90 23.68
CA GLY A 173 -8.50 10.77 23.64
C GLY A 173 -9.00 9.76 22.62
N THR A 174 -8.17 8.78 22.25
CA THR A 174 -8.50 7.77 21.23
C THR A 174 -9.56 6.81 21.75
N VAL A 175 -10.61 6.60 20.92
CA VAL A 175 -11.63 5.56 21.11
C VAL A 175 -11.88 4.89 19.76
N ASN A 176 -11.86 3.57 19.76
CA ASN A 176 -12.19 2.77 18.59
C ASN A 176 -13.15 1.64 18.95
N TYR A 177 -14.20 1.46 18.18
CA TYR A 177 -15.11 0.33 18.34
C TYR A 177 -15.51 -0.24 16.98
N SER A 178 -15.57 -1.55 16.91
CA SER A 178 -16.05 -2.26 15.74
C SER A 178 -17.03 -3.37 16.09
N ALA A 179 -17.92 -3.65 15.15
CA ALA A 179 -18.83 -4.78 15.22
C ALA A 179 -18.96 -5.43 13.84
N SER A 180 -18.98 -6.75 13.79
CA SER A 180 -19.24 -7.45 12.54
C SER A 180 -20.10 -8.69 12.74
N PHE A 181 -20.85 -9.01 11.69
CA PHE A 181 -21.66 -10.21 11.57
C PHE A 181 -21.32 -10.90 10.25
N SER A 182 -21.02 -12.17 10.32
CA SER A 182 -20.59 -12.93 9.16
C SER A 182 -20.98 -14.39 9.25
N GLY A 183 -20.98 -15.08 8.12
CA GLY A 183 -21.23 -16.50 8.06
C GLY A 183 -21.09 -17.07 6.67
N SER A 184 -20.98 -18.40 6.61
CA SER A 184 -21.07 -19.10 5.34
C SER A 184 -21.68 -20.48 5.50
N ASP A 185 -22.41 -20.90 4.48
CA ASP A 185 -22.87 -22.24 4.21
C ASP A 185 -22.36 -22.70 2.82
N GLU A 186 -22.88 -23.80 2.31
CA GLU A 186 -22.47 -24.36 1.02
C GLU A 186 -22.83 -23.45 -0.18
N ILE A 187 -23.81 -22.56 -0.01
CA ILE A 187 -24.35 -21.72 -1.09
C ILE A 187 -23.99 -20.25 -0.89
N ASN A 188 -24.01 -19.76 0.35
CA ASN A 188 -23.89 -18.35 0.65
C ASN A 188 -22.66 -18.08 1.52
N ASN A 189 -22.03 -16.94 1.29
CA ASN A 189 -21.01 -16.37 2.16
C ASN A 189 -21.30 -14.89 2.33
N PHE A 190 -21.30 -14.39 3.56
CA PHE A 190 -21.54 -12.98 3.84
C PHE A 190 -20.68 -12.48 5.00
N TYR A 191 -20.37 -11.21 4.92
CA TYR A 191 -19.72 -10.42 5.98
C TYR A 191 -20.28 -9.00 5.94
N VAL A 192 -20.61 -8.46 7.11
CA VAL A 192 -20.93 -7.04 7.30
C VAL A 192 -20.18 -6.57 8.54
N GLY A 193 -19.36 -5.54 8.40
CA GLY A 193 -18.57 -4.97 9.49
C GLY A 193 -18.67 -3.44 9.49
N PHE A 194 -18.85 -2.89 10.67
CA PHE A 194 -18.81 -1.45 10.93
C PHE A 194 -17.69 -1.17 11.93
N GLU A 195 -16.99 -0.06 11.73
CA GLU A 195 -15.96 0.43 12.65
C GLU A 195 -16.00 1.95 12.73
N ARG A 196 -15.82 2.47 13.95
CA ARG A 196 -15.62 3.89 14.20
C ARG A 196 -14.38 4.11 15.03
N PHE A 197 -13.47 4.86 14.46
CA PHE A 197 -12.26 5.36 15.10
C PHE A 197 -12.40 6.87 15.34
N GLN A 198 -11.99 7.36 16.49
CA GLN A 198 -11.86 8.79 16.76
C GLN A 198 -10.70 9.07 17.72
N THR A 199 -10.05 10.19 17.53
CA THR A 199 -8.98 10.71 18.42
C THR A 199 -9.05 12.23 18.45
N GLU A 200 -8.65 12.82 19.58
CA GLU A 200 -8.37 14.26 19.64
C GLU A 200 -7.06 14.61 18.93
N GLY A 201 -6.19 13.62 18.75
CA GLY A 201 -4.93 13.77 18.07
C GLY A 201 -3.86 14.49 18.86
N MET A 202 -2.80 14.81 18.19
CA MET A 202 -1.68 15.63 18.61
C MET A 202 -1.42 16.68 17.54
N SER A 203 -0.63 17.72 17.82
CA SER A 203 -0.22 18.64 16.77
C SER A 203 0.58 17.92 15.70
N ALA A 204 0.20 18.09 14.43
CA ALA A 204 0.95 17.55 13.31
C ALA A 204 2.32 18.25 13.19
N MET A 205 2.42 19.53 13.54
CA MET A 205 3.65 20.30 13.46
C MET A 205 4.48 20.26 14.73
N THR A 206 5.80 20.18 14.57
CA THR A 206 6.76 20.17 15.72
C THR A 206 6.78 21.46 16.52
N HIS A 207 6.24 22.55 16.00
CA HIS A 207 6.31 23.89 16.57
C HIS A 207 4.97 24.41 17.08
N ASN A 208 3.94 23.59 17.08
CA ASN A 208 2.58 23.94 17.45
C ASN A 208 2.08 23.04 18.58
N ASP A 209 1.14 23.54 19.41
CA ASP A 209 0.58 22.78 20.55
C ASP A 209 -0.90 22.44 20.37
N GLU A 210 -1.55 22.86 19.24
CA GLU A 210 -2.93 22.48 19.01
C GLU A 210 -3.04 21.00 18.65
N LYS A 211 -4.26 20.47 18.65
CA LYS A 211 -4.53 19.07 18.40
C LYS A 211 -5.23 18.89 17.05
N ASP A 212 -4.66 18.04 16.22
CA ASP A 212 -5.25 17.61 14.95
C ASP A 212 -6.12 16.37 15.16
N GLY A 213 -7.40 16.60 15.38
CA GLY A 213 -8.37 15.55 15.62
C GLY A 213 -8.72 14.77 14.34
N TYR A 214 -9.04 13.48 14.51
CA TYR A 214 -9.45 12.62 13.41
C TYR A 214 -10.65 11.73 13.78
N LYS A 215 -11.55 11.53 12.81
CA LYS A 215 -12.69 10.61 12.91
C LYS A 215 -12.82 9.80 11.63
N ASN A 216 -13.15 8.50 11.76
CA ASN A 216 -13.39 7.61 10.64
C ASN A 216 -14.56 6.67 10.96
N ASN A 217 -15.60 6.70 10.14
CA ASN A 217 -16.70 5.75 10.16
C ASN A 217 -16.57 4.86 8.92
N SER A 218 -16.35 3.58 9.10
CA SER A 218 -16.13 2.63 8.01
C SER A 218 -17.13 1.49 8.02
N LEU A 219 -17.66 1.16 6.85
CA LEU A 219 -18.55 0.02 6.62
C LEU A 219 -17.97 -0.84 5.51
N VAL A 220 -17.92 -2.15 5.73
CA VAL A 220 -17.59 -3.15 4.72
C VAL A 220 -18.70 -4.20 4.67
N ALA A 221 -19.17 -4.53 3.47
CA ALA A 221 -20.12 -5.60 3.25
C ALA A 221 -19.70 -6.46 2.05
N ASN A 222 -19.61 -7.77 2.28
CA ASN A 222 -19.29 -8.76 1.26
C ASN A 222 -20.39 -9.81 1.21
N TYR A 223 -20.77 -10.18 0.01
CA TYR A 223 -21.70 -11.26 -0.23
C TYR A 223 -21.29 -12.07 -1.46
N SER A 224 -21.37 -13.39 -1.35
CA SER A 224 -21.28 -14.25 -2.52
C SER A 224 -22.26 -15.42 -2.41
N ARG A 225 -22.74 -15.86 -3.57
CA ARG A 225 -23.69 -16.96 -3.68
C ARG A 225 -23.37 -17.84 -4.88
N GLU A 226 -23.33 -19.15 -4.62
CA GLU A 226 -23.34 -20.16 -5.65
C GLU A 226 -24.74 -20.25 -6.27
N LEU A 227 -24.82 -20.17 -7.58
CA LEU A 227 -26.06 -20.23 -8.36
C LEU A 227 -26.10 -21.54 -9.15
N PRO A 228 -27.31 -22.01 -9.61
CA PRO A 228 -27.40 -23.14 -10.51
C PRO A 228 -26.54 -22.99 -11.78
N ASN A 229 -26.22 -24.10 -12.41
CA ASN A 229 -25.48 -24.16 -13.70
C ASN A 229 -24.07 -23.54 -13.65
N ASN A 230 -23.35 -23.72 -12.53
CA ASN A 230 -21.96 -23.26 -12.34
C ASN A 230 -21.77 -21.74 -12.41
N PHE A 231 -22.82 -20.98 -12.11
CA PHE A 231 -22.69 -19.54 -11.89
C PHE A 231 -22.40 -19.23 -10.43
N LYS A 232 -21.66 -18.13 -10.21
CA LYS A 232 -21.44 -17.55 -8.89
C LYS A 232 -21.52 -16.04 -8.99
N ILE A 233 -22.27 -15.43 -8.08
CA ILE A 233 -22.32 -13.97 -7.94
C ILE A 233 -21.53 -13.54 -6.72
N LYS A 234 -20.78 -12.44 -6.84
CA LYS A 234 -20.04 -11.79 -5.74
C LYS A 234 -20.35 -10.31 -5.74
N SER A 235 -20.51 -9.74 -4.57
CA SER A 235 -20.70 -8.30 -4.38
C SER A 235 -19.90 -7.83 -3.18
N ASN A 236 -19.21 -6.70 -3.35
CA ASN A 236 -18.42 -6.06 -2.32
C ASN A 236 -18.84 -4.59 -2.25
N LEU A 237 -18.94 -4.06 -1.05
CA LEU A 237 -19.21 -2.65 -0.76
C LEU A 237 -18.28 -2.17 0.35
N ARG A 238 -17.66 -1.02 0.16
CA ARG A 238 -16.92 -0.31 1.19
C ARG A 238 -17.34 1.15 1.21
N LEU A 239 -17.55 1.68 2.40
CA LEU A 239 -17.79 3.10 2.65
C LEU A 239 -16.83 3.55 3.76
N SER A 240 -16.25 4.72 3.62
CA SER A 240 -15.44 5.38 4.65
C SER A 240 -15.75 6.87 4.64
N ASP A 241 -16.30 7.36 5.73
CA ASP A 241 -16.62 8.76 5.97
C ASP A 241 -15.69 9.29 7.06
N THR A 242 -14.87 10.28 6.71
CA THR A 242 -13.79 10.76 7.56
C THR A 242 -13.82 12.27 7.71
N TYR A 243 -13.40 12.72 8.88
CA TYR A 243 -13.12 14.11 9.21
C TYR A 243 -11.73 14.20 9.84
N LYS A 244 -10.92 15.15 9.39
CA LYS A 244 -9.62 15.45 9.98
C LYS A 244 -9.38 16.95 10.10
N GLN A 245 -8.61 17.30 11.12
CA GLN A 245 -7.93 18.58 11.24
C GLN A 245 -6.50 18.42 10.75
N TYR A 246 -5.90 19.44 10.20
CA TYR A 246 -4.53 19.38 9.68
C TYR A 246 -3.92 20.77 9.55
N ASP A 247 -2.60 20.82 9.52
CA ASP A 247 -1.82 22.02 9.28
C ASP A 247 -1.44 22.15 7.81
N LYS A 248 -1.63 23.33 7.23
CA LYS A 248 -1.43 23.56 5.82
C LYS A 248 0.00 23.84 5.40
N GLU A 249 0.72 24.61 6.19
CA GLU A 249 2.12 24.98 5.94
C GLU A 249 2.82 25.38 7.22
N VAL A 250 4.14 25.14 7.28
CA VAL A 250 5.02 25.63 8.31
C VAL A 250 5.31 27.10 8.02
N ASP A 251 4.49 28.01 8.46
CA ASP A 251 4.89 29.40 8.46
C ASP A 251 4.35 30.17 9.67
N THR A 252 5.32 30.60 10.48
CA THR A 252 5.26 31.54 11.58
C THR A 252 4.47 31.10 12.82
N ALA A 253 5.11 31.23 13.97
CA ALA A 253 4.65 30.97 15.34
C ALA A 253 3.35 31.71 15.79
N THR A 254 2.55 32.21 14.87
CA THR A 254 1.34 33.01 15.13
C THR A 254 0.10 32.58 14.36
N ALA A 255 0.19 31.59 13.48
CA ALA A 255 -0.96 31.12 12.74
C ALA A 255 -1.65 29.98 13.52
N THR A 256 -2.90 30.20 13.91
CA THR A 256 -3.78 29.11 14.35
C THR A 256 -4.17 28.33 13.11
N HIS A 257 -3.50 27.20 12.88
CA HIS A 257 -3.74 26.31 11.75
C HIS A 257 -4.75 25.26 12.20
N ASN A 258 -5.99 25.41 11.84
CA ASN A 258 -7.07 24.45 12.09
C ASN A 258 -7.86 24.27 10.80
N GLU A 259 -7.15 23.92 9.73
CA GLU A 259 -7.79 23.50 8.50
C GLU A 259 -8.49 22.17 8.72
N GLU A 260 -9.59 21.98 8.00
CA GLU A 260 -10.42 20.78 8.13
C GLU A 260 -10.62 20.13 6.77
N GLU A 261 -10.66 18.80 6.76
CA GLU A 261 -11.05 18.03 5.58
C GLU A 261 -12.16 17.05 5.96
N ASP A 262 -13.28 17.12 5.20
CA ASP A 262 -14.29 16.07 5.15
C ASP A 262 -14.04 15.20 3.92
N SER A 263 -13.93 13.87 4.09
CA SER A 263 -13.73 12.96 2.98
C SER A 263 -14.71 11.78 3.01
N LEU A 264 -15.30 11.50 1.85
CA LEU A 264 -16.12 10.31 1.62
C LEU A 264 -15.47 9.45 0.55
N GLN A 265 -15.16 8.22 0.89
CA GLN A 265 -14.67 7.20 -0.03
C GLN A 265 -15.66 6.06 -0.10
N SER A 266 -16.05 5.67 -1.30
CA SER A 266 -16.86 4.48 -1.52
C SER A 266 -16.31 3.65 -2.65
N SER A 267 -16.43 2.33 -2.53
CA SER A 267 -16.18 1.40 -3.62
C SER A 267 -17.22 0.30 -3.62
N ALA A 268 -17.66 -0.09 -4.80
CA ALA A 268 -18.58 -1.20 -4.99
C ALA A 268 -18.11 -2.07 -6.15
N ASN A 269 -18.33 -3.37 -6.03
CA ASN A 269 -18.04 -4.35 -7.07
C ASN A 269 -19.14 -5.38 -7.15
N LEU A 270 -19.54 -5.71 -8.37
CA LEU A 270 -20.43 -6.82 -8.70
C LEU A 270 -19.73 -7.71 -9.72
N THR A 271 -19.54 -8.97 -9.39
CA THR A 271 -18.87 -9.96 -10.25
C THR A 271 -19.78 -11.15 -10.47
N LEU A 272 -19.93 -11.54 -11.73
CA LEU A 272 -20.56 -12.79 -12.14
C LEU A 272 -19.49 -13.74 -12.70
N GLU A 273 -19.28 -14.84 -12.02
CA GLU A 273 -18.42 -15.93 -12.48
C GLU A 273 -19.25 -17.02 -13.14
N TYR A 274 -18.73 -17.59 -14.22
CA TYR A 274 -19.33 -18.72 -14.91
C TYR A 274 -18.26 -19.75 -15.31
N ASN A 275 -18.37 -20.94 -14.75
CA ASN A 275 -17.51 -22.07 -15.08
C ASN A 275 -18.17 -22.89 -16.18
N LEU A 276 -17.81 -22.60 -17.45
CA LEU A 276 -18.36 -23.33 -18.61
C LEU A 276 -18.06 -24.82 -18.50
N ASN A 277 -16.84 -25.16 -18.09
CA ASN A 277 -16.37 -26.50 -17.79
C ASN A 277 -15.12 -26.42 -16.90
N GLU A 278 -14.50 -27.54 -16.56
CA GLU A 278 -13.28 -27.61 -15.72
C GLU A 278 -12.09 -26.83 -16.30
N LYS A 279 -12.07 -26.57 -17.60
CA LYS A 279 -10.98 -25.88 -18.30
C LYS A 279 -11.22 -24.38 -18.50
N PHE A 280 -12.47 -23.92 -18.54
CA PHE A 280 -12.77 -22.57 -18.94
C PHE A 280 -13.67 -21.85 -17.93
N ASN A 281 -13.06 -20.92 -17.23
CA ASN A 281 -13.73 -20.04 -16.27
C ASN A 281 -13.85 -18.64 -16.85
N ASN A 282 -15.01 -18.02 -16.70
CA ASN A 282 -15.31 -16.68 -17.17
C ASN A 282 -15.74 -15.80 -16.01
N GLU A 283 -15.40 -14.53 -16.07
CA GLU A 283 -15.77 -13.53 -15.10
C GLU A 283 -16.16 -12.23 -15.80
N VAL A 284 -17.32 -11.70 -15.47
CA VAL A 284 -17.75 -10.35 -15.84
C VAL A 284 -17.84 -9.53 -14.55
N SER A 285 -17.24 -8.36 -14.54
CA SER A 285 -17.21 -7.47 -13.39
C SER A 285 -17.64 -6.06 -13.72
N LEU A 286 -18.34 -5.44 -12.78
CA LEU A 286 -18.71 -4.03 -12.76
C LEU A 286 -18.21 -3.45 -11.45
N ALA A 287 -17.38 -2.42 -11.49
CA ALA A 287 -16.89 -1.78 -10.28
C ALA A 287 -17.03 -0.26 -10.36
N GLN A 288 -17.22 0.36 -9.20
CA GLN A 288 -17.23 1.80 -9.03
C GLN A 288 -16.34 2.20 -7.86
N THR A 289 -15.61 3.30 -8.04
CA THR A 289 -14.93 4.02 -6.97
C THR A 289 -15.41 5.46 -7.01
N TYR A 290 -15.75 6.02 -5.85
CA TYR A 290 -16.10 7.42 -5.67
C TYR A 290 -15.36 7.97 -4.47
N ILE A 291 -14.63 9.08 -4.66
CA ILE A 291 -13.90 9.78 -3.63
C ILE A 291 -14.26 11.26 -3.69
N LYS A 292 -14.68 11.82 -2.56
CA LYS A 292 -14.99 13.25 -2.42
C LYS A 292 -14.22 13.81 -1.25
N ARG A 293 -13.59 14.98 -1.46
CA ARG A 293 -12.86 15.73 -0.42
C ARG A 293 -13.34 17.17 -0.41
N ILE A 294 -13.58 17.68 0.79
CA ILE A 294 -13.99 19.06 1.03
C ILE A 294 -12.98 19.67 2.00
N TYR A 295 -12.25 20.65 1.54
CA TYR A 295 -11.29 21.40 2.35
C TYR A 295 -11.94 22.67 2.84
N ASN A 296 -11.97 22.86 4.15
CA ASN A 296 -12.48 24.05 4.82
C ASN A 296 -11.29 24.87 5.32
N ALA A 297 -11.33 26.18 5.10
CA ALA A 297 -10.33 27.06 5.67
C ALA A 297 -10.47 27.14 7.20
N ALA A 298 -9.36 27.42 7.88
CA ALA A 298 -9.33 27.57 9.32
C ALA A 298 -10.41 28.55 9.86
N PRO A 299 -11.12 28.20 10.94
CA PRO A 299 -12.06 29.09 11.59
C PRO A 299 -11.38 30.42 11.99
N GLY A 300 -11.93 31.54 11.56
CA GLY A 300 -11.39 32.87 11.88
C GLY A 300 -10.41 33.46 10.86
N SER A 301 -10.02 32.72 9.83
CA SER A 301 -9.15 33.24 8.74
C SER A 301 -9.81 34.31 7.87
N GLY A 302 -11.10 34.60 8.06
CA GLY A 302 -11.88 35.47 7.16
C GLY A 302 -12.15 34.86 5.79
N ASN A 303 -11.63 33.68 5.52
CA ASN A 303 -11.80 32.96 4.27
C ASN A 303 -12.94 31.94 4.42
N THR A 304 -14.02 32.13 3.70
CA THR A 304 -15.20 31.23 3.71
C THR A 304 -15.14 30.17 2.61
N VAL A 305 -13.98 30.01 2.00
CA VAL A 305 -13.87 29.23 0.78
C VAL A 305 -13.73 27.75 1.08
N LYS A 306 -14.62 26.99 0.48
CA LYS A 306 -14.60 25.53 0.47
C LYS A 306 -14.10 25.04 -0.87
N ASP A 307 -12.95 24.37 -0.87
CA ASP A 307 -12.49 23.66 -2.04
C ASP A 307 -13.08 22.25 -2.06
N ASN A 308 -13.77 21.93 -3.14
CA ASN A 308 -14.39 20.62 -3.33
C ASN A 308 -13.75 19.89 -4.49
N TYR A 309 -13.29 18.66 -4.21
CA TYR A 309 -12.78 17.74 -5.22
C TYR A 309 -13.57 16.44 -5.17
N TYR A 310 -13.91 15.89 -6.32
CA TYR A 310 -14.43 14.53 -6.41
C TYR A 310 -13.83 13.80 -7.61
N GLY A 311 -13.56 12.52 -7.40
CA GLY A 311 -13.13 11.58 -8.41
C GLY A 311 -14.09 10.42 -8.47
N GLU A 312 -14.49 10.01 -9.67
CA GLU A 312 -15.34 8.87 -9.91
C GLU A 312 -14.73 8.00 -10.99
N ARG A 313 -14.73 6.69 -10.76
CA ARG A 313 -14.26 5.69 -11.70
C ARG A 313 -15.28 4.58 -11.83
N TYR A 314 -15.63 4.25 -13.07
CA TYR A 314 -16.32 3.02 -13.40
C TYR A 314 -15.38 2.08 -14.13
N ASN A 315 -15.41 0.80 -13.75
CA ASN A 315 -14.65 -0.24 -14.43
C ASN A 315 -15.59 -1.37 -14.89
N TYR A 316 -15.47 -1.73 -16.14
CA TYR A 316 -16.21 -2.81 -16.79
C TYR A 316 -15.18 -3.83 -17.27
N GLY A 317 -15.26 -5.06 -16.78
CA GLY A 317 -14.27 -6.08 -17.08
C GLY A 317 -14.88 -7.40 -17.56
N TYR A 318 -14.21 -8.00 -18.53
CA TYR A 318 -14.35 -9.43 -18.85
C TYR A 318 -12.99 -10.09 -18.69
N LYS A 319 -12.95 -11.22 -17.98
CA LYS A 319 -11.77 -12.06 -17.81
C LYS A 319 -12.10 -13.51 -18.11
N GLY A 320 -11.34 -14.12 -19.02
CA GLY A 320 -11.35 -15.54 -19.31
C GLY A 320 -10.09 -16.20 -18.74
N ASN A 321 -10.24 -17.39 -18.16
CA ASN A 321 -9.13 -18.24 -17.79
C ASN A 321 -9.33 -19.61 -18.44
N TYR A 322 -8.43 -19.98 -19.36
CA TYR A 322 -8.47 -21.24 -20.07
C TYR A 322 -7.27 -22.11 -19.71
N ASN A 323 -7.51 -23.29 -19.14
CA ASN A 323 -6.51 -24.29 -18.86
C ASN A 323 -6.45 -25.28 -20.03
N PHE A 324 -5.41 -25.21 -20.85
CA PHE A 324 -5.19 -26.17 -21.95
C PHE A 324 -5.04 -27.59 -21.40
N ASP A 325 -4.21 -27.68 -20.33
CA ASP A 325 -3.92 -28.87 -19.55
C ASP A 325 -3.47 -28.48 -18.12
N LEU A 326 -2.88 -29.41 -17.38
CA LEU A 326 -2.39 -29.15 -16.01
C LEU A 326 -1.14 -28.25 -15.95
N ASP A 327 -0.44 -28.09 -17.07
CA ASP A 327 0.84 -27.41 -17.19
C ASP A 327 0.75 -26.08 -17.93
N ASN A 328 -0.34 -25.84 -18.64
CA ASN A 328 -0.51 -24.69 -19.53
C ASN A 328 -1.85 -24.01 -19.28
N SER A 329 -1.82 -22.72 -19.01
CA SER A 329 -3.03 -21.90 -18.91
C SER A 329 -2.82 -20.50 -19.47
N ILE A 330 -3.89 -19.87 -19.92
CA ILE A 330 -3.92 -18.48 -20.32
C ILE A 330 -5.05 -17.76 -19.61
N ILE A 331 -4.73 -16.60 -19.08
CA ILE A 331 -5.68 -15.62 -18.60
C ILE A 331 -5.70 -14.51 -19.64
N PHE A 332 -6.87 -14.04 -20.02
CA PHE A 332 -7.01 -12.94 -20.97
C PHE A 332 -8.24 -12.11 -20.60
N GLY A 333 -8.23 -10.86 -21.01
CA GLY A 333 -9.36 -10.00 -20.69
C GLY A 333 -9.40 -8.73 -21.53
N ILE A 334 -10.55 -8.10 -21.43
CA ILE A 334 -10.82 -6.76 -21.90
C ILE A 334 -11.41 -5.96 -20.75
N GLU A 335 -10.91 -4.76 -20.55
CA GLU A 335 -11.36 -3.85 -19.49
C GLU A 335 -11.64 -2.48 -20.10
N ARG A 336 -12.64 -1.77 -19.55
CA ARG A 336 -12.86 -0.35 -19.79
C ARG A 336 -12.95 0.36 -18.46
N GLU A 337 -12.15 1.39 -18.31
CA GLU A 337 -12.11 2.29 -17.16
C GLU A 337 -12.54 3.68 -17.63
N ASP A 338 -13.62 4.20 -17.05
CA ASP A 338 -14.13 5.56 -17.29
C ASP A 338 -13.84 6.40 -16.04
N ASP A 339 -12.94 7.38 -16.14
CA ASP A 339 -12.56 8.31 -15.08
C ASP A 339 -13.21 9.67 -15.27
N GLN A 340 -13.72 10.22 -14.19
CA GLN A 340 -14.24 11.58 -14.12
C GLN A 340 -13.73 12.29 -12.88
N ILE A 341 -13.34 13.54 -13.05
CA ILE A 341 -13.03 14.43 -11.93
C ILE A 341 -13.93 15.66 -11.97
N GLY A 342 -14.19 16.20 -10.81
CA GLY A 342 -14.80 17.52 -10.69
C GLY A 342 -14.18 18.28 -9.54
N TYR A 343 -13.99 19.56 -9.77
CA TYR A 343 -13.48 20.45 -8.74
C TYR A 343 -14.17 21.79 -8.79
N ASN A 344 -14.29 22.41 -7.62
CA ASN A 344 -14.75 23.76 -7.44
C ASN A 344 -13.80 24.42 -6.45
N ALA A 345 -12.73 25.03 -6.98
CA ALA A 345 -11.77 25.76 -6.19
C ALA A 345 -12.04 27.26 -6.35
N ASN A 346 -12.12 27.95 -5.27
CA ASN A 346 -12.04 29.39 -5.03
C ASN A 346 -12.18 30.30 -6.27
N MET A 347 -13.36 30.51 -6.85
CA MET A 347 -13.67 31.49 -7.91
C MET A 347 -13.62 31.02 -9.37
N THR A 348 -13.23 29.81 -9.68
CA THR A 348 -13.15 29.39 -11.11
C THR A 348 -14.42 28.69 -11.61
N GLY A 349 -15.39 28.45 -10.73
CA GLY A 349 -16.59 27.69 -11.06
C GLY A 349 -16.35 26.18 -11.11
N LYS A 350 -17.43 25.40 -11.15
CA LYS A 350 -17.36 23.94 -11.24
C LYS A 350 -16.80 23.53 -12.60
N LYS A 351 -15.69 22.79 -12.59
CA LYS A 351 -15.14 22.12 -13.78
C LYS A 351 -15.27 20.62 -13.66
N VAL A 352 -15.52 19.96 -14.75
CA VAL A 352 -15.63 18.51 -14.86
C VAL A 352 -14.85 18.05 -16.07
N GLU A 353 -13.91 17.14 -15.85
CA GLU A 353 -13.08 16.55 -16.89
C GLU A 353 -13.19 15.03 -16.82
N SER A 354 -13.08 14.35 -17.96
CA SER A 354 -13.20 12.90 -18.03
C SER A 354 -12.33 12.30 -19.12
N CYS A 355 -11.91 11.06 -18.91
CA CYS A 355 -11.29 10.24 -19.93
C CYS A 355 -11.74 8.78 -19.77
N TYR A 356 -11.46 7.98 -20.80
CA TYR A 356 -11.62 6.54 -20.69
C TYR A 356 -10.38 5.82 -21.20
N THR A 357 -10.13 4.63 -20.65
CA THR A 357 -9.10 3.71 -21.10
C THR A 357 -9.74 2.39 -21.47
N THR A 358 -9.48 1.91 -22.68
CA THR A 358 -9.85 0.56 -23.10
C THR A 358 -8.60 -0.29 -23.16
N SER A 359 -8.65 -1.46 -22.52
CA SER A 359 -7.49 -2.31 -22.33
C SER A 359 -7.75 -3.72 -22.80
N THR A 360 -6.74 -4.33 -23.40
CA THR A 360 -6.71 -5.76 -23.68
C THR A 360 -5.44 -6.36 -23.10
N TYR A 361 -5.54 -7.52 -22.49
CA TYR A 361 -4.40 -8.18 -21.87
C TYR A 361 -4.48 -9.69 -21.95
N PHE A 362 -3.31 -10.34 -21.84
CA PHE A 362 -3.21 -11.76 -21.58
C PHE A 362 -2.00 -12.07 -20.68
N ASP A 363 -2.07 -13.20 -20.00
CA ASP A 363 -1.01 -13.75 -19.14
C ASP A 363 -0.96 -15.26 -19.37
N TYR A 364 0.06 -15.74 -20.08
CA TYR A 364 0.28 -17.15 -20.37
C TYR A 364 1.21 -17.77 -19.36
N GLN A 365 0.78 -18.83 -18.70
CA GLN A 365 1.50 -19.55 -17.68
C GLN A 365 1.85 -20.95 -18.18
N LYS A 366 3.11 -21.33 -18.00
CA LYS A 366 3.62 -22.64 -18.39
C LYS A 366 4.48 -23.28 -17.31
N ARG A 367 4.18 -24.52 -17.00
CA ARG A 367 5.05 -25.43 -16.26
C ARG A 367 5.78 -26.31 -17.27
N PHE A 368 7.10 -26.11 -17.42
CA PHE A 368 7.93 -26.89 -18.35
C PHE A 368 8.29 -28.26 -17.79
N THR A 369 8.52 -28.30 -16.48
CA THR A 369 8.78 -29.50 -15.68
C THR A 369 8.12 -29.32 -14.30
N GLU A 370 8.20 -30.32 -13.43
CA GLU A 370 7.72 -30.18 -12.05
C GLU A 370 8.41 -29.03 -11.27
N ASN A 371 9.55 -28.57 -11.77
CA ASN A 371 10.44 -27.63 -11.11
C ASN A 371 10.58 -26.28 -11.82
N ILE A 372 10.17 -26.18 -13.09
CA ILE A 372 10.37 -24.98 -13.94
C ILE A 372 9.04 -24.37 -14.33
N PHE A 373 8.84 -23.13 -13.92
CA PHE A 373 7.64 -22.34 -14.19
C PHE A 373 8.02 -21.02 -14.87
N ALA A 374 7.25 -20.64 -15.86
CA ALA A 374 7.39 -19.33 -16.50
C ALA A 374 6.02 -18.73 -16.81
N THR A 375 5.99 -17.41 -16.80
CA THR A 375 4.82 -16.62 -17.19
C THR A 375 5.25 -15.55 -18.19
N PHE A 376 4.42 -15.34 -19.21
CA PHE A 376 4.55 -14.22 -20.14
C PHE A 376 3.22 -13.49 -20.23
N GLY A 377 3.23 -12.20 -19.92
CA GLY A 377 2.06 -11.32 -19.98
C GLY A 377 2.30 -10.13 -20.90
N SER A 378 1.22 -9.67 -21.54
CA SER A 378 1.22 -8.47 -22.35
C SER A 378 -0.12 -7.74 -22.19
N ARG A 379 -0.07 -6.42 -22.20
CA ARG A 379 -1.22 -5.53 -22.15
C ARG A 379 -1.04 -4.38 -23.11
N PHE A 380 -2.14 -3.98 -23.71
CA PHE A 380 -2.28 -2.78 -24.54
C PHE A 380 -3.41 -1.93 -23.98
N ASP A 381 -3.14 -0.67 -23.70
CA ASP A 381 -4.08 0.33 -23.21
C ASP A 381 -4.23 1.45 -24.23
N ASP A 382 -5.48 1.81 -24.57
CA ASP A 382 -5.86 2.96 -25.39
C ASP A 382 -6.61 3.96 -24.53
N ASN A 383 -5.95 5.07 -24.18
CA ASN A 383 -6.50 6.15 -23.37
C ASN A 383 -6.94 7.30 -24.25
N SER A 384 -8.20 7.73 -24.10
CA SER A 384 -8.83 8.78 -24.93
C SER A 384 -8.17 10.16 -24.86
N ALA A 385 -7.37 10.44 -23.83
CA ALA A 385 -6.72 11.73 -23.60
C ALA A 385 -5.20 11.68 -23.75
N ALA A 386 -4.56 10.54 -23.40
CA ALA A 386 -3.11 10.41 -23.32
C ALA A 386 -2.50 9.47 -24.39
N GLY A 387 -3.34 8.86 -25.26
CA GLY A 387 -2.88 7.94 -26.32
C GLY A 387 -2.68 6.51 -25.85
N ASN A 388 -1.82 5.77 -26.55
CA ASN A 388 -1.67 4.32 -26.37
C ASN A 388 -0.37 3.97 -25.68
N GLU A 389 -0.41 2.94 -24.85
CA GLU A 389 0.76 2.36 -24.17
C GLU A 389 0.71 0.83 -24.13
N GLU A 390 1.88 0.22 -24.08
CA GLU A 390 2.06 -1.23 -23.99
C GLU A 390 2.90 -1.61 -22.78
N ALA A 391 2.57 -2.74 -22.16
CA ALA A 391 3.39 -3.32 -21.11
C ALA A 391 3.55 -4.82 -21.28
N HIS A 392 4.77 -5.31 -21.05
CA HIS A 392 5.12 -6.72 -21.15
C HIS A 392 5.76 -7.20 -19.85
N ARG A 393 5.56 -8.47 -19.52
CA ARG A 393 6.18 -9.11 -18.37
C ARG A 393 6.58 -10.55 -18.72
N ALA A 394 7.79 -10.92 -18.30
CA ALA A 394 8.24 -12.30 -18.30
C ALA A 394 8.72 -12.67 -16.90
N THR A 395 8.29 -13.81 -16.38
CA THR A 395 8.72 -14.29 -15.07
C THR A 395 9.22 -15.73 -15.15
N PHE A 396 10.14 -16.08 -14.28
CA PHE A 396 10.73 -17.41 -14.19
C PHE A 396 10.85 -17.82 -12.73
N ALA A 397 10.50 -19.07 -12.43
CA ALA A 397 10.74 -19.71 -11.15
C ALA A 397 11.32 -21.12 -11.36
N TYR A 398 12.41 -21.39 -10.63
CA TYR A 398 13.01 -22.71 -10.54
C TYR A 398 12.95 -23.20 -9.11
N LEU A 399 12.20 -24.27 -8.89
CA LEU A 399 12.08 -24.92 -7.59
C LEU A 399 12.98 -26.16 -7.57
N PHE A 400 13.97 -26.19 -6.69
CA PHE A 400 14.87 -27.33 -6.58
C PHE A 400 14.11 -28.58 -6.09
N ASP A 401 14.66 -29.77 -6.37
CA ASP A 401 14.02 -31.07 -6.10
C ASP A 401 13.61 -31.26 -4.62
N ASN A 402 14.37 -30.66 -3.70
CA ASN A 402 14.04 -30.65 -2.27
C ASN A 402 12.84 -29.77 -1.92
N LYS A 403 12.30 -29.00 -2.87
CA LYS A 403 11.17 -28.04 -2.74
C LYS A 403 11.35 -26.99 -1.64
N SER A 404 12.52 -26.92 -1.00
CA SER A 404 12.86 -25.95 0.03
C SER A 404 13.72 -24.79 -0.48
N THR A 405 14.11 -24.82 -1.75
CA THR A 405 14.95 -23.82 -2.39
C THR A 405 14.32 -23.39 -3.72
N LYS A 406 14.25 -22.08 -3.94
CA LYS A 406 13.68 -21.50 -5.17
C LYS A 406 14.55 -20.35 -5.67
N ILE A 407 14.77 -20.28 -6.96
CA ILE A 407 15.26 -19.10 -7.66
C ILE A 407 14.08 -18.50 -8.42
N LYS A 408 13.90 -17.21 -8.32
CA LYS A 408 12.86 -16.45 -9.02
C LYS A 408 13.49 -15.29 -9.78
N SER A 409 12.89 -14.91 -10.90
CA SER A 409 13.27 -13.72 -11.66
C SER A 409 12.07 -13.16 -12.40
N SER A 410 12.02 -11.85 -12.52
CA SER A 410 11.04 -11.15 -13.35
C SER A 410 11.69 -10.01 -14.13
N TYR A 411 11.21 -9.80 -15.34
CA TYR A 411 11.48 -8.62 -16.15
C TYR A 411 10.14 -8.07 -16.64
N GLY A 412 9.95 -6.76 -16.53
CA GLY A 412 8.74 -6.11 -16.99
C GLY A 412 8.95 -4.70 -17.47
N THR A 413 8.11 -4.27 -18.41
CA THR A 413 7.92 -2.87 -18.76
C THR A 413 6.63 -2.37 -18.10
N GLY A 414 6.53 -1.07 -17.88
CA GLY A 414 5.38 -0.44 -17.27
C GLY A 414 5.22 0.99 -17.74
N PHE A 415 4.05 1.55 -17.49
CA PHE A 415 3.73 2.93 -17.85
C PHE A 415 2.77 3.55 -16.84
N ARG A 416 2.72 4.89 -16.83
CA ARG A 416 1.70 5.67 -16.13
C ARG A 416 1.18 6.78 -17.03
N PHE A 417 -0.10 6.78 -17.31
CA PHE A 417 -0.76 7.92 -17.96
C PHE A 417 -0.77 9.13 -17.01
N PRO A 418 -0.69 10.34 -17.53
CA PRO A 418 -0.96 11.55 -16.76
C PRO A 418 -2.35 11.47 -16.12
N SER A 419 -2.48 11.95 -14.88
CA SER A 419 -3.80 12.11 -14.25
C SER A 419 -4.62 13.19 -14.94
N LEU A 420 -5.94 13.16 -14.77
CA LEU A 420 -6.82 14.23 -15.24
C LEU A 420 -6.46 15.58 -14.60
N TYR A 421 -5.96 15.57 -13.36
CA TYR A 421 -5.48 16.77 -12.69
C TYR A 421 -4.21 17.30 -13.36
N GLU A 422 -3.21 16.46 -13.66
CA GLU A 422 -1.98 16.84 -14.35
C GLU A 422 -2.26 17.41 -15.75
N MET A 423 -3.27 16.86 -16.45
CA MET A 423 -3.64 17.32 -17.80
C MET A 423 -4.46 18.61 -17.81
N TYR A 424 -5.39 18.80 -16.88
CA TYR A 424 -6.42 19.82 -17.02
C TYR A 424 -6.43 20.90 -15.93
N TYR A 425 -6.05 20.58 -14.68
CA TYR A 425 -6.17 21.54 -13.57
C TYR A 425 -5.15 22.68 -13.64
N VAL A 426 -3.91 22.37 -13.93
CA VAL A 426 -2.80 23.35 -13.97
C VAL A 426 -3.01 24.38 -15.07
N TYR A 427 -3.84 24.08 -16.08
CA TYR A 427 -4.09 24.94 -17.24
C TYR A 427 -5.30 25.83 -17.12
N ALA A 428 -6.20 25.53 -16.22
CA ALA A 428 -7.47 26.25 -16.09
C ALA A 428 -7.32 27.76 -15.86
N ALA A 429 -6.15 28.17 -15.39
CA ALA A 429 -5.95 29.57 -15.03
C ALA A 429 -5.56 30.48 -16.17
N ASN A 430 -4.79 30.06 -17.21
CA ASN A 430 -4.16 31.01 -18.10
C ASN A 430 -3.81 30.56 -19.54
N SER A 431 -4.21 29.42 -20.07
CA SER A 431 -3.89 29.11 -21.46
C SER A 431 -4.97 28.35 -22.22
N ASN A 432 -5.12 28.67 -23.51
CA ASN A 432 -6.07 28.03 -24.44
C ASN A 432 -5.54 26.75 -25.08
N SER A 433 -4.38 26.24 -24.64
CA SER A 433 -3.78 25.01 -25.16
C SER A 433 -3.32 24.12 -24.02
N LEU A 434 -3.81 22.88 -24.01
CA LEU A 434 -3.31 21.82 -23.12
C LEU A 434 -1.87 21.47 -23.55
N PRO A 435 -0.94 21.23 -22.61
CA PRO A 435 0.35 20.68 -23.00
C PRO A 435 0.12 19.25 -23.46
N PHE A 436 0.84 18.87 -24.44
CA PHE A 436 0.96 17.47 -24.79
C PHE A 436 1.96 16.82 -23.84
N VAL A 437 1.46 16.19 -22.78
CA VAL A 437 2.27 15.39 -21.86
C VAL A 437 2.15 13.90 -22.23
N LYS A 438 3.30 13.23 -22.24
CA LYS A 438 3.41 11.80 -22.56
C LYS A 438 3.24 10.96 -21.30
N ALA A 439 2.91 9.69 -21.47
CA ALA A 439 3.00 8.72 -20.38
C ALA A 439 4.45 8.58 -19.89
N GLU A 440 4.59 8.31 -18.61
CA GLU A 440 5.85 7.89 -18.01
C GLU A 440 6.06 6.39 -18.30
N ASN A 441 7.26 6.01 -18.70
CA ASN A 441 7.60 4.65 -19.11
C ASN A 441 8.68 4.07 -18.22
N SER A 442 8.64 2.76 -17.98
CA SER A 442 9.57 2.10 -17.06
C SER A 442 9.98 0.71 -17.50
N LYS A 443 11.12 0.26 -16.97
CA LYS A 443 11.63 -1.11 -17.06
C LYS A 443 12.06 -1.55 -15.67
N SER A 444 11.77 -2.80 -15.32
CA SER A 444 12.23 -3.39 -14.06
C SER A 444 12.77 -4.79 -14.27
N PHE A 445 13.73 -5.15 -13.45
CA PHE A 445 14.32 -6.48 -13.36
C PHE A 445 14.47 -6.88 -11.90
N ASP A 446 14.08 -8.12 -11.57
CA ASP A 446 14.28 -8.72 -10.26
C ASP A 446 14.94 -10.08 -10.40
N ILE A 447 15.80 -10.42 -9.43
CA ILE A 447 16.28 -11.78 -9.20
C ILE A 447 16.26 -12.08 -7.71
N GLY A 448 15.71 -13.23 -7.33
CA GLY A 448 15.55 -13.61 -5.93
C GLY A 448 15.90 -15.06 -5.67
N PHE A 449 16.31 -15.30 -4.44
CA PHE A 449 16.64 -16.62 -3.91
C PHE A 449 15.86 -16.83 -2.61
N GLU A 450 15.05 -17.89 -2.57
CA GLU A 450 14.32 -18.31 -1.38
C GLU A 450 14.85 -19.64 -0.87
N LYS A 451 15.02 -19.77 0.45
CA LYS A 451 15.48 -20.99 1.09
C LYS A 451 14.81 -21.21 2.43
N ASN A 452 14.23 -22.40 2.59
CA ASN A 452 13.72 -22.87 3.87
C ASN A 452 14.69 -23.92 4.44
N PHE A 453 15.35 -23.58 5.54
CA PHE A 453 16.21 -24.47 6.32
C PHE A 453 15.34 -25.16 7.38
N ILE A 454 14.64 -26.21 6.97
CA ILE A 454 13.61 -26.88 7.78
C ILE A 454 14.15 -27.31 9.15
N ASP A 455 15.34 -27.93 9.16
CA ASP A 455 15.98 -28.44 10.39
C ASP A 455 16.35 -27.34 11.41
N TYR A 456 16.41 -26.09 10.94
CA TYR A 456 16.79 -24.93 11.75
C TYR A 456 15.62 -24.00 12.04
N GLY A 457 14.44 -24.27 11.49
CA GLY A 457 13.29 -23.37 11.57
C GLY A 457 13.54 -21.99 10.94
N LEU A 458 14.44 -21.91 9.97
CA LEU A 458 14.86 -20.66 9.32
C LEU A 458 14.36 -20.59 7.89
N SER A 459 13.70 -19.50 7.53
CA SER A 459 13.36 -19.12 6.16
C SER A 459 14.12 -17.86 5.74
N LEU A 460 14.57 -17.82 4.49
CA LEU A 460 15.24 -16.67 3.89
C LEU A 460 14.63 -16.40 2.51
N ASP A 461 14.36 -15.13 2.21
CA ASP A 461 14.07 -14.60 0.88
C ASP A 461 14.99 -13.40 0.64
N LEU A 462 15.90 -13.51 -0.32
CA LEU A 462 16.79 -12.45 -0.73
C LEU A 462 16.47 -12.07 -2.17
N THR A 463 16.18 -10.80 -2.42
CA THR A 463 15.85 -10.28 -3.75
C THR A 463 16.68 -9.04 -4.07
N TYR A 464 17.34 -9.02 -5.23
CA TYR A 464 17.88 -7.82 -5.86
C TYR A 464 16.88 -7.28 -6.84
N PHE A 465 16.72 -5.95 -6.88
CA PHE A 465 15.85 -5.26 -7.84
C PHE A 465 16.56 -4.08 -8.51
N ASN A 466 16.13 -3.78 -9.73
CA ASN A 466 16.50 -2.56 -10.48
C ASN A 466 15.28 -2.07 -11.27
N ILE A 467 14.95 -0.79 -11.12
CA ILE A 467 13.85 -0.11 -11.81
C ILE A 467 14.39 1.18 -12.41
N GLU A 468 14.09 1.40 -13.68
CA GLU A 468 14.39 2.64 -14.39
C GLU A 468 13.09 3.19 -14.98
N TYR A 469 12.88 4.50 -14.92
CA TYR A 469 11.75 5.15 -15.58
C TYR A 469 12.13 6.50 -16.15
N GLU A 470 11.44 6.91 -17.19
CA GLU A 470 11.69 8.10 -18.02
C GLU A 470 10.40 8.85 -18.33
N ASN A 471 10.51 10.03 -18.93
CA ASN A 471 9.40 10.93 -19.22
C ASN A 471 8.65 11.37 -17.96
N VAL A 472 9.36 11.58 -16.85
CA VAL A 472 8.79 11.89 -15.55
C VAL A 472 7.92 13.15 -15.61
N LEU A 473 6.71 13.05 -15.09
CA LEU A 473 5.80 14.19 -15.03
C LEU A 473 6.12 15.06 -13.81
N GLU A 474 6.51 16.29 -14.06
CA GLU A 474 6.82 17.30 -13.05
C GLU A 474 6.02 18.58 -13.26
N GLY A 475 5.69 19.23 -12.13
CA GLY A 475 5.09 20.56 -12.14
C GLY A 475 6.17 21.64 -12.25
N TRP A 476 6.17 22.42 -13.32
CA TRP A 476 7.11 23.51 -13.55
C TRP A 476 6.49 24.86 -13.23
N LYS A 477 7.28 25.76 -12.63
CA LYS A 477 6.91 27.14 -12.42
C LYS A 477 7.44 27.98 -13.58
N THR A 478 6.56 28.49 -14.42
CA THR A 478 6.96 29.46 -15.46
C THR A 478 6.90 30.86 -14.88
N ASN A 479 8.05 31.57 -14.89
CA ASN A 479 8.12 32.99 -14.50
C ASN A 479 7.64 33.88 -15.63
N ASN A 480 6.36 34.20 -15.63
CA ASN A 480 5.87 35.34 -16.41
C ASN A 480 5.72 36.55 -15.49
N SER A 481 6.03 37.75 -16.01
CA SER A 481 6.01 39.04 -15.31
C SER A 481 4.67 39.43 -14.65
N SER A 482 3.64 38.60 -14.73
CA SER A 482 2.29 38.83 -14.18
C SER A 482 1.79 37.76 -13.20
N GLY A 483 2.65 36.86 -12.72
CA GLY A 483 2.29 35.83 -11.76
C GLY A 483 2.96 34.47 -12.07
N ALA A 484 3.07 33.62 -11.05
CA ALA A 484 3.62 32.29 -11.22
C ALA A 484 2.55 31.37 -11.87
N ASN A 485 2.81 30.92 -13.09
CA ASN A 485 2.02 29.87 -13.73
C ASN A 485 2.72 28.54 -13.52
N TYR A 486 1.98 27.54 -13.08
CA TYR A 486 2.45 26.16 -12.99
C TYR A 486 1.98 25.41 -14.24
N THR A 487 2.84 24.61 -14.80
CA THR A 487 2.52 23.71 -15.90
C THR A 487 3.08 22.33 -15.61
N THR A 488 2.42 21.28 -16.06
CA THR A 488 2.95 19.92 -16.01
C THR A 488 3.73 19.67 -17.31
N GLN A 489 4.93 19.13 -17.20
CA GLN A 489 5.79 18.77 -18.33
C GLN A 489 6.44 17.41 -18.07
N ASN A 490 6.85 16.74 -19.14
CA ASN A 490 7.75 15.61 -19.01
C ASN A 490 9.18 16.14 -18.86
N ALA A 491 9.84 15.80 -17.76
CA ALA A 491 11.25 16.08 -17.57
C ALA A 491 12.10 15.11 -18.40
N ASP A 492 13.17 15.63 -19.02
CA ASP A 492 14.19 14.78 -19.62
C ASP A 492 15.02 14.11 -18.51
N GLY A 493 15.58 12.95 -18.82
CA GLY A 493 16.40 12.21 -17.86
C GLY A 493 15.78 10.89 -17.41
N ILE A 494 16.58 10.09 -16.72
CA ILE A 494 16.19 8.78 -16.25
C ILE A 494 16.25 8.75 -14.73
N VAL A 495 15.17 8.33 -14.09
CA VAL A 495 15.15 8.06 -12.65
C VAL A 495 15.39 6.57 -12.43
N LYS A 496 16.22 6.25 -11.43
CA LYS A 496 16.60 4.86 -11.11
C LYS A 496 16.34 4.55 -9.65
N SER A 497 15.93 3.31 -9.41
CA SER A 497 15.89 2.73 -8.07
C SER A 497 16.41 1.31 -8.13
N GLN A 498 17.38 0.99 -7.26
CA GLN A 498 17.95 -0.35 -7.14
C GLN A 498 18.22 -0.70 -5.68
N GLY A 499 18.23 -1.98 -5.36
CA GLY A 499 18.46 -2.37 -3.98
C GLY A 499 18.42 -3.85 -3.71
N LEU A 500 18.51 -4.15 -2.42
CA LEU A 500 18.44 -5.50 -1.87
C LEU A 500 17.33 -5.59 -0.82
N GLU A 501 16.55 -6.63 -0.88
CA GLU A 501 15.49 -6.98 0.05
C GLU A 501 15.83 -8.30 0.71
N LEU A 502 15.86 -8.37 2.04
CA LEU A 502 16.00 -9.60 2.81
C LEU A 502 14.82 -9.76 3.74
N MET A 503 14.08 -10.84 3.60
CA MET A 503 13.10 -11.30 4.58
C MET A 503 13.58 -12.59 5.20
N SER A 504 13.52 -12.68 6.52
CA SER A 504 13.95 -13.87 7.27
C SER A 504 12.99 -14.15 8.41
N GLY A 505 12.49 -15.37 8.49
CA GLY A 505 11.73 -15.90 9.62
C GLY A 505 12.56 -16.95 10.34
N LEU A 506 12.68 -16.85 11.66
CA LEU A 506 13.36 -17.81 12.51
C LEU A 506 12.47 -18.26 13.67
N LYS A 507 12.14 -19.52 13.69
CA LYS A 507 11.52 -20.17 14.84
C LYS A 507 12.61 -20.63 15.82
N VAL A 508 12.89 -19.78 16.83
CA VAL A 508 13.92 -20.05 17.83
C VAL A 508 13.50 -21.21 18.75
N SER A 509 12.22 -21.23 19.10
CA SER A 509 11.59 -22.31 19.90
C SER A 509 10.11 -22.41 19.54
N ASN A 510 9.36 -23.29 20.19
CA ASN A 510 7.90 -23.34 20.03
C ASN A 510 7.19 -22.05 20.50
N ASN A 511 7.84 -21.29 21.34
CA ASN A 511 7.29 -20.10 21.98
C ASN A 511 7.90 -18.78 21.48
N LEU A 512 8.99 -18.83 20.71
CA LEU A 512 9.71 -17.63 20.29
C LEU A 512 9.96 -17.66 18.78
N ASN A 513 9.40 -16.67 18.08
CA ASN A 513 9.61 -16.43 16.65
C ASN A 513 10.20 -15.04 16.42
N LEU A 514 11.11 -14.96 15.47
CA LEU A 514 11.74 -13.72 15.01
C LEU A 514 11.47 -13.55 13.51
N ASN A 515 11.00 -12.37 13.11
CA ASN A 515 10.85 -12.00 11.69
C ASN A 515 11.68 -10.75 11.44
N LEU A 516 12.65 -10.84 10.55
CA LEU A 516 13.55 -9.75 10.16
C LEU A 516 13.27 -9.35 8.72
N ASN A 517 13.02 -8.06 8.51
CA ASN A 517 12.96 -7.43 7.19
C ASN A 517 14.07 -6.39 7.09
N TYR A 518 14.92 -6.51 6.09
CA TYR A 518 15.96 -5.52 5.78
C TYR A 518 15.82 -5.07 4.33
N THR A 519 15.91 -3.77 4.13
CA THR A 519 15.91 -3.16 2.80
C THR A 519 17.08 -2.22 2.67
N TYR A 520 17.84 -2.38 1.58
CA TYR A 520 18.76 -1.37 1.08
C TYR A 520 18.21 -0.82 -0.23
N THR A 521 18.03 0.52 -0.31
CA THR A 521 17.53 1.22 -1.50
C THR A 521 18.46 2.36 -1.88
N SER A 522 18.96 2.33 -3.10
CA SER A 522 19.72 3.42 -3.72
C SER A 522 18.91 3.98 -4.89
N THR A 523 18.58 5.25 -4.82
CA THR A 523 17.84 5.95 -5.89
C THR A 523 18.71 7.03 -6.51
N TYR A 524 18.39 7.35 -7.75
CA TYR A 524 19.00 8.43 -8.51
C TYR A 524 17.90 9.15 -9.28
N ASP A 525 17.75 10.45 -9.03
CA ASP A 525 16.79 11.31 -9.71
C ASP A 525 17.50 12.11 -10.80
N GLY A 526 17.51 11.56 -12.03
CA GLY A 526 18.09 12.23 -13.19
C GLY A 526 17.19 13.31 -13.77
N ALA A 527 15.88 13.26 -13.50
CA ALA A 527 14.93 14.27 -13.95
C ALA A 527 15.12 15.61 -13.22
N GLU A 528 15.57 15.57 -11.96
CA GLU A 528 15.87 16.79 -11.20
C GLU A 528 17.03 17.62 -11.81
N GLN A 529 17.87 17.04 -12.64
CA GLN A 529 19.06 17.75 -13.20
C GLN A 529 18.70 18.79 -14.26
N ASP A 530 17.55 18.64 -14.92
CA ASP A 530 17.17 19.46 -16.07
C ASP A 530 16.32 20.69 -15.69
N ASP A 531 15.96 20.86 -14.39
CA ASP A 531 15.26 22.06 -13.93
C ASP A 531 16.24 23.27 -13.88
N PRO A 532 16.12 24.26 -14.79
CA PRO A 532 17.02 25.41 -14.81
C PRO A 532 16.95 26.30 -13.55
N ASN A 533 15.93 26.09 -12.71
CA ASN A 533 15.77 26.81 -11.45
C ASN A 533 16.34 26.01 -10.25
N LYS A 534 16.81 24.80 -10.47
CA LYS A 534 17.43 23.96 -9.44
C LYS A 534 18.93 24.19 -9.41
N ASN A 535 19.46 24.35 -8.21
CA ASN A 535 20.89 24.53 -8.00
C ASN A 535 21.62 23.22 -8.37
N GLN A 536 22.53 23.26 -9.35
CA GLN A 536 23.23 22.11 -9.97
C GLN A 536 24.07 21.23 -9.00
N ASN A 537 23.98 21.45 -7.69
CA ASN A 537 24.72 20.69 -6.68
C ASN A 537 24.09 19.33 -6.31
N TYR A 538 22.97 18.93 -6.93
CA TYR A 538 22.25 17.69 -6.60
C TYR A 538 22.48 16.53 -7.59
N THR A 539 23.52 16.59 -8.39
CA THR A 539 23.95 15.47 -9.22
C THR A 539 24.18 14.23 -8.35
N ASN A 540 23.37 13.18 -8.55
CA ASN A 540 23.34 11.90 -7.81
C ASN A 540 22.63 11.91 -6.44
N ALA A 541 21.66 12.80 -6.22
CA ALA A 541 20.92 12.83 -4.98
C ALA A 541 19.96 11.62 -4.85
N GLN A 542 19.90 11.05 -3.64
CA GLN A 542 18.85 10.11 -3.24
C GLN A 542 17.49 10.79 -3.37
N MET A 543 16.46 10.08 -3.84
CA MET A 543 15.10 10.63 -3.91
C MET A 543 14.60 11.03 -2.52
N VAL A 544 13.68 12.00 -2.53
CA VAL A 544 13.09 12.57 -1.29
C VAL A 544 12.35 11.51 -0.50
N ARG A 545 12.55 11.51 0.83
CA ARG A 545 11.94 10.60 1.80
C ARG A 545 12.23 9.12 1.53
N VAL A 546 13.38 8.82 0.93
CA VAL A 546 13.83 7.44 0.70
C VAL A 546 15.05 7.15 1.57
N PRO A 547 14.88 6.51 2.74
CA PRO A 547 16.01 6.03 3.55
C PRO A 547 16.80 4.99 2.77
N ARG A 548 18.13 4.99 2.89
CA ARG A 548 18.96 3.97 2.25
C ARG A 548 18.80 2.61 2.90
N ASN A 549 18.64 2.58 4.20
CA ASN A 549 18.53 1.34 4.97
C ASN A 549 17.30 1.41 5.88
N ILE A 550 16.49 0.35 5.86
CA ILE A 550 15.38 0.15 6.79
C ILE A 550 15.51 -1.26 7.35
N ILE A 551 15.44 -1.39 8.67
CA ILE A 551 15.41 -2.67 9.39
C ILE A 551 14.15 -2.74 10.22
N ASN A 552 13.37 -3.80 10.06
CA ASN A 552 12.26 -4.13 10.93
C ASN A 552 12.50 -5.52 11.54
N LEU A 553 12.40 -5.61 12.86
CA LEU A 553 12.48 -6.86 13.60
C LEU A 553 11.21 -7.03 14.42
N GLN A 554 10.45 -8.06 14.13
CA GLN A 554 9.33 -8.49 14.96
C GLN A 554 9.75 -9.70 15.81
N THR A 555 9.57 -9.59 17.10
CA THR A 555 9.77 -10.67 18.08
C THR A 555 8.44 -11.06 18.66
N SER A 556 8.00 -12.29 18.43
CA SER A 556 6.74 -12.83 18.96
C SER A 556 7.06 -13.92 20.00
N TYR A 557 6.55 -13.74 21.21
CA TYR A 557 6.76 -14.67 22.32
C TYR A 557 5.43 -15.08 22.94
N GLN A 558 5.19 -16.40 22.99
CA GLN A 558 4.11 -17.01 23.73
C GLN A 558 4.61 -17.43 25.10
N SER A 559 3.95 -17.02 26.19
CA SER A 559 4.41 -17.37 27.54
C SER A 559 4.40 -18.88 27.74
N THR A 560 5.45 -19.41 28.38
CA THR A 560 5.55 -20.84 28.77
C THR A 560 4.80 -21.17 30.06
N ASN A 561 4.54 -20.14 30.88
CA ASN A 561 3.86 -20.31 32.17
C ASN A 561 2.35 -20.13 32.06
N ASP A 562 1.89 -19.40 31.08
CA ASP A 562 0.47 -19.13 30.79
C ASP A 562 0.26 -19.04 29.28
N GLU A 563 -0.31 -20.08 28.68
CA GLU A 563 -0.58 -20.20 27.26
C GLU A 563 -1.56 -19.13 26.73
N ASN A 564 -2.25 -18.40 27.60
CA ASN A 564 -3.14 -17.31 27.22
C ASN A 564 -2.41 -15.99 27.01
N LEU A 565 -1.16 -15.86 27.46
CA LEU A 565 -0.38 -14.61 27.43
C LEU A 565 0.64 -14.62 26.31
N SER A 566 0.58 -13.64 25.43
CA SER A 566 1.56 -13.44 24.36
C SER A 566 2.05 -12.00 24.26
N PHE A 567 3.26 -11.85 23.73
CA PHE A 567 3.96 -10.58 23.55
C PHE A 567 4.44 -10.46 22.12
N ILE A 568 4.30 -9.27 21.54
CA ILE A 568 4.86 -8.95 20.24
C ILE A 568 5.61 -7.63 20.37
N LEU A 569 6.91 -7.65 20.10
CA LEU A 569 7.76 -6.46 20.06
C LEU A 569 8.13 -6.19 18.59
N ASN A 570 7.76 -5.04 18.08
CA ASN A 570 8.17 -4.53 16.79
C ASN A 570 9.26 -3.49 17.00
N SER A 571 10.41 -3.65 16.34
CA SER A 571 11.53 -2.73 16.39
C SER A 571 11.85 -2.27 14.99
N LYS A 572 11.78 -0.97 14.72
CA LYS A 572 12.06 -0.36 13.42
C LYS A 572 13.22 0.62 13.55
N TRP A 573 14.23 0.41 12.73
CA TRP A 573 15.26 1.42 12.48
C TRP A 573 15.19 1.89 11.03
N SER A 574 15.24 3.20 10.84
CA SER A 574 15.32 3.85 9.53
C SER A 574 16.54 4.74 9.49
N ASP A 575 17.30 4.63 8.41
CA ASP A 575 18.41 5.54 8.11
C ASP A 575 17.87 6.96 7.84
N MET A 576 18.75 7.95 7.90
CA MET A 576 18.42 9.31 7.51
C MET A 576 17.89 9.38 6.08
N ALA A 577 16.99 10.31 5.81
CA ALA A 577 16.46 10.57 4.50
C ALA A 577 16.58 12.05 4.11
N ARG A 578 16.69 12.34 2.82
CA ARG A 578 16.56 13.69 2.29
C ARG A 578 15.09 14.11 2.33
N ASP A 579 14.80 15.39 2.61
CA ASP A 579 13.48 15.98 2.42
C ASP A 579 13.60 17.42 1.88
N TYR A 580 12.48 18.01 1.47
CA TYR A 580 12.42 19.41 1.06
C TYR A 580 12.38 20.31 2.29
N GLY A 581 13.04 21.47 2.21
CA GLY A 581 12.93 22.49 3.23
C GLY A 581 11.59 23.24 3.19
N ASN A 582 11.26 23.85 4.34
CA ASN A 582 10.02 24.60 4.52
C ASN A 582 9.83 25.77 3.54
N GLY A 583 8.64 25.84 2.91
CA GLY A 583 7.96 27.03 2.41
C GLY A 583 8.61 27.79 1.26
N ASN A 584 9.89 27.92 1.24
CA ASN A 584 10.66 28.39 0.10
C ASN A 584 11.30 27.19 -0.58
N ARG A 585 10.89 26.89 -1.81
CA ARG A 585 11.51 25.89 -2.67
C ARG A 585 12.97 26.25 -3.07
N THR A 586 13.70 26.83 -2.14
CA THR A 586 15.15 26.94 -2.21
C THR A 586 15.69 25.64 -1.65
N TYR A 587 16.12 24.80 -2.53
CA TYR A 587 16.71 23.49 -2.36
C TYR A 587 17.89 23.47 -1.38
N GLN A 588 17.64 23.70 -0.11
CA GLN A 588 18.59 23.33 0.91
C GLN A 588 18.40 21.84 1.16
N ASP A 589 19.49 21.10 1.11
CA ASP A 589 19.54 19.66 1.31
C ASP A 589 19.22 19.36 2.81
N GLU A 590 17.96 19.50 3.17
CA GLU A 590 17.48 19.28 4.50
C GLU A 590 17.19 17.80 4.70
N ARG A 591 17.50 17.27 5.88
CA ARG A 591 17.47 15.85 6.18
C ARG A 591 16.50 15.56 7.31
N ILE A 592 15.82 14.44 7.19
CA ILE A 592 15.16 13.77 8.29
C ILE A 592 16.21 12.89 8.96
N ASP A 593 16.37 12.99 10.27
CA ASP A 593 17.32 12.20 11.02
C ASP A 593 16.98 10.71 11.08
N ASP A 594 17.98 9.87 11.33
CA ASP A 594 17.77 8.44 11.58
C ASP A 594 17.02 8.24 12.90
N TYR A 595 16.11 7.27 12.94
CA TYR A 595 15.31 6.97 14.12
C TYR A 595 15.22 5.47 14.42
N PHE A 596 14.95 5.16 15.71
CA PHE A 596 14.74 3.81 16.20
C PHE A 596 13.51 3.75 17.11
N VAL A 597 12.43 3.16 16.63
CA VAL A 597 11.13 3.08 17.32
C VAL A 597 10.83 1.63 17.69
N ASN A 598 10.22 1.45 18.86
CA ASN A 598 9.86 0.14 19.38
C ASN A 598 8.43 0.17 19.89
N ASP A 599 7.61 -0.81 19.48
CA ASP A 599 6.23 -0.96 19.85
C ASP A 599 6.01 -2.33 20.50
N LEU A 600 5.28 -2.38 21.61
CA LEU A 600 4.98 -3.61 22.35
C LEU A 600 3.48 -3.85 22.39
N SER A 601 3.07 -5.03 21.96
CA SER A 601 1.72 -5.54 22.13
C SER A 601 1.70 -6.71 23.11
N ILE A 602 0.79 -6.65 24.08
CA ILE A 602 0.53 -7.70 25.06
C ILE A 602 -0.89 -8.18 24.83
N ASN A 603 -1.07 -9.47 24.59
CA ASN A 603 -2.38 -10.09 24.38
C ASN A 603 -2.63 -11.13 25.45
N TYR A 604 -3.84 -11.13 25.99
CA TYR A 604 -4.29 -12.11 26.99
C TYR A 604 -5.66 -12.67 26.62
N LYS A 605 -5.72 -14.00 26.40
CA LYS A 605 -6.96 -14.71 26.14
C LYS A 605 -7.69 -14.94 27.47
N LEU A 606 -8.71 -14.14 27.77
CA LEU A 606 -9.47 -14.23 29.02
C LEU A 606 -10.32 -15.52 29.10
N TRP A 607 -11.04 -15.79 27.96
CA TRP A 607 -11.86 -16.98 27.71
C TRP A 607 -11.79 -17.32 26.24
N ASP A 608 -12.39 -18.41 25.83
CA ASP A 608 -12.35 -18.82 24.40
C ASP A 608 -12.85 -17.76 23.44
N SER A 609 -13.76 -16.92 23.89
CA SER A 609 -14.38 -15.87 23.07
C SER A 609 -13.88 -14.46 23.33
N TYR A 610 -12.97 -14.23 24.30
CA TYR A 610 -12.53 -12.89 24.69
C TYR A 610 -11.03 -12.75 24.75
N ASN A 611 -10.50 -11.71 24.09
CA ASN A 611 -9.09 -11.35 24.13
C ASN A 611 -8.95 -9.91 24.63
N LEU A 612 -8.23 -9.75 25.74
CA LEU A 612 -7.75 -8.45 26.22
C LEU A 612 -6.41 -8.15 25.54
N PHE A 613 -6.20 -6.92 25.11
CA PHE A 613 -4.91 -6.49 24.60
C PHE A 613 -4.50 -5.13 25.16
N PHE A 614 -3.20 -4.94 25.29
CA PHE A 614 -2.60 -3.68 25.70
C PHE A 614 -1.40 -3.40 24.81
N ASN A 615 -1.37 -2.24 24.19
CA ASN A 615 -0.27 -1.82 23.32
C ASN A 615 0.41 -0.57 23.87
N ILE A 616 1.72 -0.53 23.69
CA ILE A 616 2.56 0.64 23.90
C ILE A 616 3.25 0.94 22.58
N THR A 617 2.89 2.03 21.95
CA THR A 617 3.57 2.55 20.76
C THR A 617 4.69 3.47 21.19
N ASN A 618 5.85 3.40 20.52
CA ASN A 618 7.02 4.25 20.80
C ASN A 618 7.45 4.18 22.28
N ILE A 619 7.80 2.99 22.77
CA ILE A 619 8.11 2.71 24.20
C ILE A 619 9.11 3.71 24.79
N PHE A 620 10.12 4.11 24.00
CA PHE A 620 11.22 4.95 24.46
C PHE A 620 10.97 6.45 24.28
N ASP A 621 9.78 6.84 23.79
CA ASP A 621 9.39 8.23 23.53
C ASP A 621 10.36 8.95 22.59
N GLU A 622 10.82 8.24 21.55
CA GLU A 622 11.69 8.78 20.50
C GLU A 622 10.97 9.92 19.78
N LYS A 623 11.60 11.06 19.66
CA LYS A 623 11.08 12.17 18.86
C LYS A 623 11.64 12.03 17.47
N TYR A 624 10.77 11.72 16.52
CA TYR A 624 11.17 11.44 15.15
C TYR A 624 10.17 11.99 14.14
N GLU A 625 10.63 12.14 12.94
CA GLU A 625 9.86 12.60 11.79
C GLU A 625 9.95 11.58 10.64
N THR A 626 8.91 11.48 9.84
CA THR A 626 8.91 10.73 8.57
C THR A 626 8.73 11.67 7.38
N VAL A 627 8.24 12.86 7.67
CA VAL A 627 8.19 14.05 6.82
C VAL A 627 8.72 15.19 7.68
N ARG A 628 9.63 15.97 7.15
CA ARG A 628 10.26 17.05 7.89
C ARG A 628 9.24 18.02 8.48
N ASP A 629 9.52 18.46 9.73
CA ASP A 629 8.71 19.37 10.56
C ASP A 629 7.33 18.82 10.95
N TYR A 630 7.06 17.54 10.66
CA TYR A 630 5.84 16.86 11.09
C TYR A 630 6.15 15.81 12.15
N SER A 631 5.64 16.03 13.34
CA SER A 631 5.77 15.14 14.49
C SER A 631 5.09 13.80 14.24
N GLN A 632 5.71 12.72 14.67
CA GLN A 632 5.07 11.42 14.76
C GLN A 632 4.58 11.18 16.19
N LEU A 633 3.70 10.18 16.38
CA LEU A 633 3.14 9.84 17.68
C LEU A 633 4.25 9.64 18.73
N ASP A 634 4.12 10.34 19.84
CA ASP A 634 4.91 10.11 21.04
C ASP A 634 4.53 8.76 21.69
N ARG A 635 5.13 8.45 22.86
CA ARG A 635 4.79 7.23 23.57
C ARG A 635 3.30 7.18 23.91
N SER A 636 2.59 6.28 23.28
CA SER A 636 1.15 6.16 23.35
C SER A 636 0.72 4.80 23.89
N PHE A 637 -0.41 4.75 24.56
CA PHE A 637 -0.96 3.53 25.15
C PHE A 637 -2.37 3.31 24.62
N ASN A 638 -2.72 2.04 24.40
CA ASN A 638 -4.11 1.66 24.22
C ASN A 638 -4.41 0.32 24.90
N ILE A 639 -5.64 0.19 25.39
CA ILE A 639 -6.17 -1.03 25.97
C ILE A 639 -7.52 -1.35 25.32
N GLY A 640 -7.75 -2.61 25.02
CA GLY A 640 -8.99 -3.01 24.38
C GLY A 640 -9.37 -4.45 24.61
N LEU A 641 -10.64 -4.73 24.33
CA LEU A 641 -11.27 -6.05 24.43
C LEU A 641 -11.84 -6.42 23.07
N LYS A 642 -11.47 -7.60 22.57
CA LYS A 642 -12.04 -8.23 21.36
C LYS A 642 -12.88 -9.42 21.79
N SER A 643 -14.07 -9.59 21.20
CA SER A 643 -14.88 -10.80 21.39
C SER A 643 -15.22 -11.45 20.06
N ILE A 644 -15.31 -12.78 20.06
CA ILE A 644 -15.65 -13.61 18.88
C ILE A 644 -16.66 -14.67 19.36
N TYR A 645 -17.86 -14.65 18.79
CA TYR A 645 -18.94 -15.60 19.08
C TYR A 645 -19.39 -16.35 17.84
#